data_e5c3d664be30b4573490d9a2e22d77f5
#
_entry.id   e5c3d664be30b4573490d9a2e22d77f5
#
_cell.length_a   1.000
_cell.length_b   1.000
_cell.length_c   1.000
_cell.angle_alpha   90.00
_cell.angle_beta   90.00
_cell.angle_gamma   90.00
#
_symmetry.space_group_name_H-M   'P 1'
#
loop_
_entity.id
_entity.type
_entity.pdbx_description
1 polymer ?
#
loop_
_entity_poly.entity_id
_entity_poly.type
_entity_poly.pdbx_seq_one_letter_code
_entity_poly.pdbx_strand_id
1 'polypeptide(L)'
;VTQLKTAAEAPSTTAADRATGSPVKARATALAALVIGGLLLAVLSLVHLTQGTSAATPLDLLAALFSADDGDSASQLRALALDSRLPRLVGGLVVGAALGIAGCALQAMTRNPLASPDTLAVNAGAHLALTAAAAFGISLPLLSSAALAFLGGGVAAGVVLLLAGFSEHAPIRLVLAGTVVALGLASVTAALLMLYAQSTQGLFLWGAGTLNLAGLSGLLPLLPVVIAATIGLVLLARSTDALSLGADTAQSLGVNVAFLRVALLVCAVALSAAAVTMVGPLGFVGLCAPAIVRLLASRVSRLGRFTWALTASALLGALIVIGADVAVRALVFAVAGPNLAVAIPTGVVTSLVGAVFLVILALRMRSAGGNQEISAMPLPHGITLSRRVTLTIAAALLLMVLAGVGMLLGDWWLKIGDIQLWFSGDAARAIEITLDFRSPRVAAAVLAGAVLAIAGALVQTVTRNPLADPGILGVASAGGAGAVVALILFNTSAWTMSAGATMGAIIAGLVVFLLAGSRGSSPEKVVLVGIGVMTAAQAITQLLISSTNPYNQAMAISFLGGSTFGTTWSDLTPILLMLLISIPVLIFLRRELDLISIDDLTPRILGVRLSGVRATALIIAVLLSAVAVVGVGVISFVGLAAPHMARMLVGREHRWFLPVAALLGAVLVSVSDTFGRTVIAPDQLPAGLVVAVLGPPYLLWLLKRSTRS
;
A
#
# COMPACT_ATOMS: atom_id res chain seq x y z
N VAL A 1 -47.00 -45.08 -10.21
CA VAL A 1 -47.92 -44.56 -11.26
C VAL A 1 -48.69 -43.41 -10.66
N THR A 2 -48.31 -42.16 -10.92
CA THR A 2 -49.20 -41.00 -11.06
C THR A 2 -48.37 -39.75 -11.21
N GLN A 3 -48.28 -39.22 -12.42
CA GLN A 3 -48.11 -37.84 -12.88
C GLN A 3 -47.54 -36.79 -11.93
N LEU A 4 -46.33 -36.34 -12.20
CA LEU A 4 -45.86 -35.00 -11.92
C LEU A 4 -45.66 -34.25 -13.25
N LYS A 5 -46.65 -33.46 -13.59
CA LYS A 5 -46.51 -32.37 -14.57
C LYS A 5 -45.76 -31.23 -13.90
N THR A 6 -44.48 -31.10 -14.20
CA THR A 6 -43.73 -29.91 -13.95
C THR A 6 -44.05 -28.88 -15.03
N ALA A 7 -44.75 -27.83 -14.60
CA ALA A 7 -44.85 -26.60 -15.40
C ALA A 7 -43.47 -25.96 -15.48
N ALA A 8 -42.87 -25.99 -16.65
CA ALA A 8 -41.72 -25.16 -17.01
C ALA A 8 -42.19 -23.70 -17.09
N GLU A 9 -41.99 -22.93 -16.04
CA GLU A 9 -42.05 -21.47 -16.12
C GLU A 9 -40.89 -21.00 -16.99
N ALA A 10 -41.22 -20.49 -18.17
CA ALA A 10 -40.27 -19.80 -19.03
C ALA A 10 -39.65 -18.62 -18.26
N PRO A 11 -38.34 -18.41 -18.35
CA PRO A 11 -37.72 -17.26 -17.71
C PRO A 11 -38.29 -15.97 -18.31
N SER A 12 -38.74 -15.10 -17.41
CA SER A 12 -39.35 -13.83 -17.74
C SER A 12 -38.52 -13.01 -18.75
N THR A 13 -39.13 -12.60 -19.85
CA THR A 13 -38.60 -11.81 -20.95
C THR A 13 -38.12 -10.39 -20.63
N THR A 14 -37.93 -10.05 -19.35
CA THR A 14 -37.55 -8.71 -18.93
C THR A 14 -36.04 -8.41 -18.95
N ALA A 15 -35.19 -9.41 -19.14
CA ALA A 15 -33.73 -9.19 -19.26
C ALA A 15 -33.24 -9.02 -20.70
N ALA A 16 -33.98 -9.62 -21.67
CA ALA A 16 -33.66 -9.56 -23.10
C ALA A 16 -34.04 -8.23 -23.76
N ASP A 17 -35.06 -7.53 -23.26
CA ASP A 17 -35.58 -6.29 -23.83
C ASP A 17 -34.74 -5.03 -23.54
N ARG A 18 -33.76 -5.10 -22.61
CA ARG A 18 -32.83 -3.98 -22.36
C ARG A 18 -31.63 -3.93 -23.30
N ALA A 19 -31.48 -4.89 -24.20
CA ALA A 19 -30.34 -5.00 -25.11
C ALA A 19 -30.59 -4.42 -26.52
N THR A 20 -31.77 -3.86 -26.83
CA THR A 20 -32.13 -3.38 -28.16
C THR A 20 -31.92 -1.89 -28.43
N GLY A 21 -30.89 -1.28 -27.83
CA GLY A 21 -30.37 0.00 -28.30
C GLY A 21 -29.68 -0.20 -29.67
N SER A 22 -30.12 0.47 -30.72
CA SER A 22 -29.45 0.39 -32.03
C SER A 22 -27.95 0.62 -31.90
N PRO A 23 -27.07 -0.12 -32.60
CA PRO A 23 -25.60 0.02 -32.49
C PRO A 23 -25.12 1.46 -32.73
N VAL A 24 -25.90 2.26 -33.45
CA VAL A 24 -25.67 3.68 -33.68
C VAL A 24 -25.88 4.50 -32.42
N LYS A 25 -26.98 4.25 -31.68
CA LYS A 25 -27.24 4.95 -30.38
C LYS A 25 -26.17 4.65 -29.38
N ALA A 26 -25.73 3.39 -29.24
CA ALA A 26 -24.67 3.00 -28.33
C ALA A 26 -23.31 3.63 -28.70
N ARG A 27 -23.03 3.89 -29.97
CA ARG A 27 -21.83 4.60 -30.42
C ARG A 27 -21.95 6.10 -30.14
N ALA A 28 -23.11 6.69 -30.37
CA ALA A 28 -23.36 8.09 -30.12
C ALA A 28 -23.24 8.43 -28.60
N THR A 29 -23.80 7.59 -27.72
CA THR A 29 -23.67 7.79 -26.26
C THR A 29 -22.25 7.67 -25.75
N ALA A 30 -21.44 6.75 -26.31
CA ALA A 30 -20.03 6.61 -25.96
C ALA A 30 -19.21 7.82 -26.44
N LEU A 31 -19.44 8.28 -27.67
CA LEU A 31 -18.81 9.49 -28.20
C LEU A 31 -19.19 10.73 -27.39
N ALA A 32 -20.47 10.89 -27.05
CA ALA A 32 -20.92 11.98 -26.20
C ALA A 32 -20.22 11.98 -24.83
N ALA A 33 -20.08 10.83 -24.20
CA ALA A 33 -19.35 10.71 -22.93
C ALA A 33 -17.87 11.12 -23.06
N LEU A 34 -17.20 10.71 -24.14
CA LEU A 34 -15.80 11.10 -24.39
C LEU A 34 -15.69 12.60 -24.72
N VAL A 35 -16.61 13.17 -25.47
CA VAL A 35 -16.63 14.61 -25.78
C VAL A 35 -16.84 15.43 -24.50
N ILE A 36 -17.81 15.05 -23.66
CA ILE A 36 -18.06 15.72 -22.40
C ILE A 36 -16.82 15.64 -21.50
N GLY A 37 -16.20 14.46 -21.39
CA GLY A 37 -14.96 14.29 -20.64
C GLY A 37 -13.81 15.13 -21.22
N GLY A 38 -13.69 15.21 -22.55
CA GLY A 38 -12.69 16.05 -23.24
C GLY A 38 -12.90 17.54 -22.99
N LEU A 39 -14.14 18.01 -23.04
CA LEU A 39 -14.50 19.40 -22.71
C LEU A 39 -14.18 19.72 -21.25
N LEU A 40 -14.51 18.82 -20.33
CA LEU A 40 -14.17 18.98 -18.90
C LEU A 40 -12.66 19.04 -18.71
N LEU A 41 -11.89 18.18 -19.39
CA LEU A 41 -10.43 18.19 -19.34
C LEU A 41 -9.87 19.51 -19.91
N ALA A 42 -10.43 20.03 -21.01
CA ALA A 42 -10.02 21.31 -21.57
C ALA A 42 -10.26 22.46 -20.57
N VAL A 43 -11.45 22.50 -19.94
CA VAL A 43 -11.76 23.52 -18.91
C VAL A 43 -10.80 23.41 -17.73
N LEU A 44 -10.56 22.19 -17.20
CA LEU A 44 -9.62 21.98 -16.10
C LEU A 44 -8.18 22.36 -16.50
N SER A 45 -7.77 22.10 -17.74
CA SER A 45 -6.46 22.48 -18.26
C SER A 45 -6.30 24.01 -18.32
N LEU A 46 -7.34 24.73 -18.72
CA LEU A 46 -7.35 26.20 -18.69
C LEU A 46 -7.24 26.72 -17.25
N VAL A 47 -8.03 26.17 -16.33
CA VAL A 47 -7.94 26.53 -14.89
C VAL A 47 -6.56 26.20 -14.34
N HIS A 48 -5.97 25.05 -14.70
CA HIS A 48 -4.63 24.67 -14.29
C HIS A 48 -3.56 25.67 -14.73
N LEU A 49 -3.66 26.20 -15.96
CA LEU A 49 -2.76 27.24 -16.47
C LEU A 49 -2.89 28.58 -15.74
N THR A 50 -4.04 28.91 -15.14
CA THR A 50 -4.20 30.14 -14.35
C THR A 50 -3.57 30.06 -12.96
N GLN A 51 -3.38 28.84 -12.43
CA GLN A 51 -2.86 28.62 -11.08
C GLN A 51 -1.35 28.74 -11.01
N GLY A 52 -0.84 29.63 -10.15
CA GLY A 52 0.59 29.83 -9.91
C GLY A 52 0.85 31.08 -9.08
N THR A 53 2.11 31.40 -8.87
CA THR A 53 2.55 32.59 -8.11
C THR A 53 2.38 33.90 -8.86
N SER A 54 2.23 33.86 -10.20
CA SER A 54 2.03 35.04 -11.05
C SER A 54 0.56 35.15 -11.51
N ALA A 55 0.05 36.36 -11.66
CA ALA A 55 -1.30 36.66 -12.11
C ALA A 55 -1.51 36.51 -13.64
N ALA A 56 -0.56 35.91 -14.38
CA ALA A 56 -0.64 35.72 -15.82
C ALA A 56 -1.84 34.85 -16.22
N THR A 57 -2.64 35.32 -17.17
CA THR A 57 -3.77 34.58 -17.72
C THR A 57 -3.32 33.57 -18.78
N PRO A 58 -4.13 32.54 -19.14
CA PRO A 58 -3.80 31.62 -20.24
C PRO A 58 -3.59 32.33 -21.57
N LEU A 59 -4.30 33.45 -21.81
CA LEU A 59 -4.15 34.24 -23.01
C LEU A 59 -2.81 34.98 -23.04
N ASP A 60 -2.35 35.52 -21.91
CA ASP A 60 -1.04 36.17 -21.80
C ASP A 60 0.10 35.20 -22.10
N LEU A 61 -0.04 33.94 -21.58
CA LEU A 61 0.95 32.88 -21.81
C LEU A 61 0.96 32.44 -23.27
N LEU A 62 -0.20 32.30 -23.89
CA LEU A 62 -0.29 31.97 -25.32
C LEU A 62 0.25 33.13 -26.19
N ALA A 63 -0.12 34.37 -25.89
CA ALA A 63 0.37 35.55 -26.58
C ALA A 63 1.90 35.62 -26.50
N ALA A 64 2.49 35.40 -25.33
CA ALA A 64 3.95 35.41 -25.14
C ALA A 64 4.67 34.33 -25.93
N LEU A 65 4.04 33.13 -26.14
CA LEU A 65 4.64 32.06 -26.95
C LEU A 65 4.74 32.40 -28.44
N PHE A 66 3.79 33.19 -28.95
CA PHE A 66 3.70 33.54 -30.37
C PHE A 66 4.16 35.00 -30.65
N SER A 67 4.44 35.81 -29.62
CA SER A 67 4.94 37.16 -29.80
C SER A 67 6.41 37.14 -30.29
N ALA A 68 6.70 37.99 -31.27
CA ALA A 68 8.06 38.27 -31.71
C ALA A 68 8.75 39.36 -30.85
N ASP A 69 8.08 39.81 -29.78
CA ASP A 69 8.60 40.84 -28.88
C ASP A 69 9.57 40.21 -27.88
N ASP A 70 10.81 40.71 -27.85
CA ASP A 70 11.87 40.26 -26.93
C ASP A 70 12.01 41.20 -25.71
N GLY A 71 10.99 41.97 -25.39
CA GLY A 71 10.95 42.78 -24.16
C GLY A 71 11.02 41.91 -22.89
N ASP A 72 11.59 42.47 -21.80
CA ASP A 72 11.79 41.76 -20.54
C ASP A 72 10.51 41.07 -20.01
N SER A 73 9.36 41.72 -20.13
CA SER A 73 8.08 41.16 -19.70
C SER A 73 7.61 39.97 -20.56
N ALA A 74 7.82 40.06 -21.90
CA ALA A 74 7.47 38.97 -22.81
C ALA A 74 8.40 37.76 -22.61
N SER A 75 9.70 38.00 -22.42
CA SER A 75 10.67 36.95 -22.13
C SER A 75 10.39 36.22 -20.80
N GLN A 76 10.00 36.92 -19.73
CA GLN A 76 9.60 36.37 -18.45
C GLN A 76 8.32 35.52 -18.56
N LEU A 77 7.30 36.00 -19.29
CA LEU A 77 6.07 35.25 -19.53
C LEU A 77 6.33 34.00 -20.38
N ARG A 78 7.23 34.09 -21.38
CA ARG A 78 7.63 32.92 -22.19
C ARG A 78 8.39 31.90 -21.36
N ALA A 79 9.32 32.29 -20.50
CA ALA A 79 10.00 31.40 -19.56
C ALA A 79 9.00 30.74 -18.57
N LEU A 80 8.08 31.53 -18.01
CA LEU A 80 7.02 31.00 -17.14
C LEU A 80 6.16 29.94 -17.85
N ALA A 81 5.82 30.17 -19.10
CA ALA A 81 5.03 29.23 -19.90
C ALA A 81 5.81 27.95 -20.20
N LEU A 82 7.05 28.07 -20.75
CA LEU A 82 7.83 26.95 -21.25
C LEU A 82 8.54 26.14 -20.16
N ASP A 83 8.97 26.78 -19.07
CA ASP A 83 9.78 26.14 -18.03
C ASP A 83 8.95 25.67 -16.84
N SER A 84 7.70 26.15 -16.70
CA SER A 84 6.87 25.79 -15.53
C SER A 84 5.47 25.31 -15.89
N ARG A 85 4.62 26.17 -16.49
CA ARG A 85 3.18 25.88 -16.60
C ARG A 85 2.83 24.80 -17.65
N LEU A 86 3.41 24.90 -18.86
CA LEU A 86 3.20 23.92 -19.93
C LEU A 86 3.80 22.55 -19.59
N PRO A 87 5.05 22.44 -19.10
CA PRO A 87 5.61 21.14 -18.70
C PRO A 87 4.73 20.42 -17.65
N ARG A 88 4.23 21.16 -16.67
CA ARG A 88 3.34 20.63 -15.65
C ARG A 88 2.01 20.15 -16.21
N LEU A 89 1.36 20.92 -17.09
CA LEU A 89 0.12 20.52 -17.75
C LEU A 89 0.34 19.29 -18.64
N VAL A 90 1.34 19.32 -19.52
CA VAL A 90 1.67 18.22 -20.44
C VAL A 90 2.03 16.96 -19.63
N GLY A 91 2.86 17.11 -18.59
CA GLY A 91 3.19 16.01 -17.68
C GLY A 91 1.96 15.38 -17.06
N GLY A 92 1.05 16.18 -16.51
CA GLY A 92 -0.19 15.70 -15.92
C GLY A 92 -1.10 14.98 -16.91
N LEU A 93 -1.23 15.50 -18.13
CA LEU A 93 -2.00 14.88 -19.21
C LEU A 93 -1.40 13.55 -19.66
N VAL A 94 -0.10 13.52 -19.94
CA VAL A 94 0.59 12.31 -20.43
C VAL A 94 0.64 11.23 -19.36
N VAL A 95 1.04 11.58 -18.15
CA VAL A 95 1.16 10.62 -17.04
C VAL A 95 -0.20 10.09 -16.61
N GLY A 96 -1.20 10.97 -16.50
CA GLY A 96 -2.57 10.56 -16.18
C GLY A 96 -3.14 9.59 -17.22
N ALA A 97 -2.95 9.91 -18.51
CA ALA A 97 -3.36 9.02 -19.61
C ALA A 97 -2.60 7.69 -19.58
N ALA A 98 -1.27 7.71 -19.41
CA ALA A 98 -0.43 6.52 -19.37
C ALA A 98 -0.83 5.57 -18.22
N LEU A 99 -1.03 6.10 -17.02
CA LEU A 99 -1.48 5.32 -15.85
C LEU A 99 -2.89 4.77 -16.04
N GLY A 100 -3.82 5.56 -16.59
CA GLY A 100 -5.18 5.11 -16.91
C GLY A 100 -5.20 3.96 -17.93
N ILE A 101 -4.39 4.05 -18.98
CA ILE A 101 -4.20 3.01 -20.00
C ILE A 101 -3.56 1.76 -19.39
N ALA A 102 -2.47 1.92 -18.61
CA ALA A 102 -1.78 0.81 -17.95
C ALA A 102 -2.72 0.04 -17.01
N GLY A 103 -3.50 0.76 -16.21
CA GLY A 103 -4.50 0.18 -15.34
C GLY A 103 -5.58 -0.59 -16.11
N CYS A 104 -6.08 -0.05 -17.22
CA CYS A 104 -7.06 -0.70 -18.08
C CYS A 104 -6.52 -2.04 -18.63
N ALA A 105 -5.27 -2.06 -19.09
CA ALA A 105 -4.62 -3.26 -19.59
C ALA A 105 -4.45 -4.32 -18.50
N LEU A 106 -4.00 -3.94 -17.29
CA LEU A 106 -3.83 -4.86 -16.17
C LEU A 106 -5.15 -5.42 -15.67
N GLN A 107 -6.19 -4.59 -15.56
CA GLN A 107 -7.51 -5.03 -15.14
C GLN A 107 -8.17 -5.96 -16.16
N ALA A 108 -7.96 -5.73 -17.47
CA ALA A 108 -8.43 -6.63 -18.52
C ALA A 108 -7.70 -7.97 -18.49
N MET A 109 -6.36 -7.95 -18.32
CA MET A 109 -5.51 -9.13 -18.26
C MET A 109 -5.83 -10.02 -17.05
N THR A 110 -5.96 -9.41 -15.87
CA THR A 110 -6.17 -10.13 -14.60
C THR A 110 -7.63 -10.44 -14.32
N ARG A 111 -8.55 -9.83 -15.03
CA ARG A 111 -10.00 -9.83 -14.77
C ARG A 111 -10.33 -9.38 -13.34
N ASN A 112 -9.45 -8.62 -12.74
CA ASN A 112 -9.61 -8.10 -11.39
C ASN A 112 -9.77 -6.58 -11.44
N PRO A 113 -10.90 -6.02 -10.96
CA PRO A 113 -11.12 -4.57 -10.92
C PRO A 113 -10.15 -3.81 -10.01
N LEU A 114 -9.46 -4.50 -9.12
CA LEU A 114 -8.53 -3.92 -8.17
C LEU A 114 -7.07 -4.00 -8.63
N ALA A 115 -6.81 -4.57 -9.81
CA ALA A 115 -5.46 -4.58 -10.37
C ALA A 115 -5.03 -3.17 -10.75
N SER A 116 -3.83 -2.79 -10.34
CA SER A 116 -3.23 -1.47 -10.55
C SER A 116 -1.77 -1.62 -10.96
N PRO A 117 -1.20 -0.67 -11.72
CA PRO A 117 0.24 -0.60 -11.94
C PRO A 117 1.07 -0.59 -10.65
N ASP A 118 0.56 0.00 -9.59
CA ASP A 118 1.22 0.06 -8.28
C ASP A 118 1.49 -1.33 -7.70
N THR A 119 0.67 -2.33 -8.05
CA THR A 119 0.85 -3.73 -7.61
C THR A 119 1.97 -4.48 -8.33
N LEU A 120 2.70 -3.85 -9.25
CA LEU A 120 3.84 -4.45 -9.96
C LEU A 120 5.20 -4.01 -9.41
N ALA A 121 5.23 -3.30 -8.29
CA ALA A 121 6.43 -2.76 -7.63
C ALA A 121 7.26 -1.78 -8.50
N VAL A 122 6.75 -1.32 -9.64
CA VAL A 122 7.44 -0.39 -10.56
C VAL A 122 7.84 0.89 -9.82
N ASN A 123 6.90 1.47 -9.07
CA ASN A 123 7.11 2.69 -8.29
C ASN A 123 8.23 2.52 -7.26
N ALA A 124 8.20 1.42 -6.51
CA ALA A 124 9.18 1.13 -5.47
C ALA A 124 10.58 0.85 -6.06
N GLY A 125 10.64 0.16 -7.21
CA GLY A 125 11.90 -0.11 -7.90
C GLY A 125 12.55 1.15 -8.47
N ALA A 126 11.78 2.04 -9.08
CA ALA A 126 12.26 3.33 -9.58
C ALA A 126 12.79 4.21 -8.44
N HIS A 127 12.04 4.30 -7.34
CA HIS A 127 12.42 5.09 -6.17
C HIS A 127 13.69 4.54 -5.51
N LEU A 128 13.79 3.22 -5.31
CA LEU A 128 14.99 2.60 -4.76
C LEU A 128 16.21 2.86 -5.64
N ALA A 129 16.09 2.74 -6.96
CA ALA A 129 17.23 2.93 -7.87
C ALA A 129 17.81 4.35 -7.77
N LEU A 130 16.94 5.38 -7.75
CA LEU A 130 17.36 6.76 -7.58
C LEU A 130 17.93 7.02 -6.19
N THR A 131 17.28 6.52 -5.16
CA THR A 131 17.71 6.71 -3.77
C THR A 131 19.06 6.04 -3.53
N ALA A 132 19.28 4.84 -4.05
CA ALA A 132 20.56 4.16 -3.95
C ALA A 132 21.69 4.92 -4.68
N ALA A 133 21.43 5.40 -5.89
CA ALA A 133 22.43 6.22 -6.61
C ALA A 133 22.83 7.48 -5.81
N ALA A 134 21.86 8.19 -5.27
CA ALA A 134 22.13 9.39 -4.47
C ALA A 134 22.83 9.05 -3.14
N ALA A 135 22.39 7.99 -2.44
CA ALA A 135 22.99 7.55 -1.18
C ALA A 135 24.47 7.19 -1.33
N PHE A 136 24.84 6.56 -2.44
CA PHE A 136 26.24 6.20 -2.73
C PHE A 136 27.02 7.26 -3.49
N GLY A 137 26.50 8.49 -3.58
CA GLY A 137 27.21 9.62 -4.15
C GLY A 137 27.37 9.57 -5.69
N ILE A 138 26.56 8.76 -6.38
CA ILE A 138 26.57 8.67 -7.84
C ILE A 138 25.76 9.83 -8.39
N SER A 139 26.47 10.90 -8.82
CA SER A 139 25.85 12.04 -9.49
C SER A 139 25.51 11.70 -10.93
N LEU A 140 24.24 11.69 -11.29
CA LEU A 140 23.76 11.38 -12.63
C LEU A 140 23.16 12.62 -13.29
N PRO A 141 23.46 12.89 -14.56
CA PRO A 141 22.72 13.85 -15.37
C PRO A 141 21.23 13.46 -15.46
N LEU A 142 20.36 14.42 -15.74
CA LEU A 142 18.90 14.23 -15.76
C LEU A 142 18.46 13.03 -16.63
N LEU A 143 19.03 12.87 -17.83
CA LEU A 143 18.71 11.73 -18.71
C LEU A 143 19.16 10.39 -18.14
N SER A 144 20.29 10.34 -17.46
CA SER A 144 20.79 9.10 -16.83
C SER A 144 19.98 8.73 -15.60
N SER A 145 19.53 9.72 -14.81
CA SER A 145 18.64 9.48 -13.65
C SER A 145 17.27 8.98 -14.11
N ALA A 146 16.72 9.54 -15.19
CA ALA A 146 15.49 9.05 -15.80
C ALA A 146 15.62 7.61 -16.30
N ALA A 147 16.73 7.28 -16.99
CA ALA A 147 17.01 5.93 -17.43
C ALA A 147 17.15 4.95 -16.24
N LEU A 148 17.84 5.36 -15.18
CA LEU A 148 17.99 4.56 -13.96
C LEU A 148 16.65 4.28 -13.27
N ALA A 149 15.78 5.30 -13.14
CA ALA A 149 14.45 5.12 -12.58
C ALA A 149 13.59 4.16 -13.43
N PHE A 150 13.63 4.32 -14.76
CA PHE A 150 12.92 3.44 -15.69
C PHE A 150 13.41 2.00 -15.59
N LEU A 151 14.72 1.78 -15.58
CA LEU A 151 15.33 0.46 -15.43
C LEU A 151 15.03 -0.14 -14.06
N GLY A 152 15.13 0.63 -12.97
CA GLY A 152 14.79 0.19 -11.62
C GLY A 152 13.35 -0.29 -11.51
N GLY A 153 12.41 0.46 -12.08
CA GLY A 153 11.01 0.06 -12.17
C GLY A 153 10.80 -1.19 -13.03
N GLY A 154 11.48 -1.28 -14.17
CA GLY A 154 11.44 -2.43 -15.06
C GLY A 154 12.01 -3.70 -14.42
N VAL A 155 13.14 -3.59 -13.72
CA VAL A 155 13.76 -4.71 -12.98
C VAL A 155 12.84 -5.20 -11.87
N ALA A 156 12.25 -4.29 -11.08
CA ALA A 156 11.31 -4.66 -10.03
C ALA A 156 10.10 -5.43 -10.61
N ALA A 157 9.51 -4.92 -11.68
CA ALA A 157 8.42 -5.63 -12.38
C ALA A 157 8.88 -6.99 -12.94
N GLY A 158 10.08 -7.08 -13.49
CA GLY A 158 10.69 -8.33 -13.94
C GLY A 158 10.82 -9.36 -12.82
N VAL A 159 11.29 -8.94 -11.64
CA VAL A 159 11.34 -9.79 -10.43
C VAL A 159 9.95 -10.29 -10.04
N VAL A 160 8.95 -9.39 -10.03
CA VAL A 160 7.55 -9.76 -9.73
C VAL A 160 7.04 -10.80 -10.72
N LEU A 161 7.34 -10.65 -12.01
CA LEU A 161 6.94 -11.59 -13.06
C LEU A 161 7.60 -12.95 -12.88
N LEU A 162 8.90 -12.99 -12.61
CA LEU A 162 9.62 -14.23 -12.37
C LEU A 162 9.05 -15.01 -11.17
N LEU A 163 8.61 -14.28 -10.13
CA LEU A 163 8.04 -14.87 -8.92
C LEU A 163 6.58 -15.32 -9.12
N ALA A 164 5.77 -14.55 -9.83
CA ALA A 164 4.37 -14.87 -10.09
C ALA A 164 4.21 -16.08 -11.05
N GLY A 165 5.13 -16.25 -11.98
CA GLY A 165 5.04 -17.26 -13.04
C GLY A 165 3.92 -16.96 -14.04
N PHE A 166 3.72 -17.89 -15.00
CA PHE A 166 2.76 -17.73 -16.11
C PHE A 166 1.57 -18.70 -16.05
N SER A 167 1.27 -19.28 -14.86
CA SER A 167 0.19 -20.26 -14.66
C SER A 167 -1.21 -19.62 -14.68
N GLU A 168 -2.27 -20.44 -14.67
CA GLU A 168 -3.66 -19.97 -14.60
C GLU A 168 -3.93 -19.10 -13.34
N HIS A 169 -3.26 -19.38 -12.25
CA HIS A 169 -3.32 -18.61 -11.00
C HIS A 169 -2.39 -17.39 -10.98
N ALA A 170 -1.68 -17.10 -12.08
CA ALA A 170 -0.74 -15.99 -12.21
C ALA A 170 -1.33 -14.62 -11.78
N PRO A 171 -2.60 -14.26 -12.04
CA PRO A 171 -3.12 -12.96 -11.66
C PRO A 171 -3.10 -12.71 -10.14
N ILE A 172 -3.47 -13.70 -9.33
CA ILE A 172 -3.47 -13.56 -7.87
C ILE A 172 -2.03 -13.53 -7.34
N ARG A 173 -1.17 -14.39 -7.88
CA ARG A 173 0.26 -14.43 -7.52
C ARG A 173 0.98 -13.15 -7.92
N LEU A 174 0.62 -12.55 -9.05
CA LEU A 174 1.19 -11.29 -9.53
C LEU A 174 0.95 -10.16 -8.52
N VAL A 175 -0.29 -9.99 -8.07
CA VAL A 175 -0.64 -8.98 -7.07
C VAL A 175 0.10 -9.26 -5.76
N LEU A 176 0.15 -10.51 -5.33
CA LEU A 176 0.79 -10.91 -4.09
C LEU A 176 2.31 -10.68 -4.12
N ALA A 177 2.98 -11.21 -5.15
CA ALA A 177 4.42 -11.03 -5.35
C ALA A 177 4.77 -9.56 -5.50
N GLY A 178 3.97 -8.80 -6.26
CA GLY A 178 4.16 -7.37 -6.46
C GLY A 178 4.06 -6.57 -5.18
N THR A 179 3.05 -6.81 -4.36
CA THR A 179 2.89 -6.14 -3.07
C THR A 179 4.08 -6.45 -2.14
N VAL A 180 4.50 -7.71 -2.06
CA VAL A 180 5.62 -8.12 -1.21
C VAL A 180 6.94 -7.50 -1.68
N VAL A 181 7.21 -7.52 -2.99
CA VAL A 181 8.41 -6.89 -3.57
C VAL A 181 8.37 -5.38 -3.35
N ALA A 182 7.23 -4.72 -3.58
CA ALA A 182 7.08 -3.28 -3.37
C ALA A 182 7.37 -2.88 -1.93
N LEU A 183 6.83 -3.61 -0.95
CA LEU A 183 7.10 -3.36 0.47
C LEU A 183 8.57 -3.55 0.83
N GLY A 184 9.21 -4.59 0.31
CA GLY A 184 10.64 -4.82 0.54
C GLY A 184 11.52 -3.70 -0.03
N LEU A 185 11.27 -3.31 -1.28
CA LEU A 185 12.00 -2.22 -1.93
C LEU A 185 11.76 -0.88 -1.23
N ALA A 186 10.52 -0.59 -0.83
CA ALA A 186 10.18 0.62 -0.09
C ALA A 186 10.88 0.67 1.28
N SER A 187 11.03 -0.47 1.96
CA SER A 187 11.75 -0.55 3.24
C SER A 187 13.24 -0.29 3.10
N VAL A 188 13.87 -0.84 2.05
CA VAL A 188 15.28 -0.53 1.73
C VAL A 188 15.43 0.94 1.37
N THR A 189 14.50 1.52 0.60
CA THR A 189 14.48 2.94 0.26
C THR A 189 14.39 3.80 1.53
N ALA A 190 13.49 3.47 2.46
CA ALA A 190 13.34 4.19 3.72
C ALA A 190 14.61 4.11 4.59
N ALA A 191 15.28 2.96 4.63
CA ALA A 191 16.56 2.81 5.30
C ALA A 191 17.65 3.69 4.69
N LEU A 192 17.76 3.75 3.36
CA LEU A 192 18.73 4.62 2.68
C LEU A 192 18.42 6.10 2.88
N LEU A 193 17.15 6.51 2.81
CA LEU A 193 16.73 7.89 3.09
C LEU A 193 17.08 8.33 4.52
N MET A 194 17.01 7.41 5.48
CA MET A 194 17.36 7.68 6.87
C MET A 194 18.87 7.74 7.09
N LEU A 195 19.62 6.76 6.57
CA LEU A 195 21.07 6.67 6.77
C LEU A 195 21.84 7.74 6.02
N TYR A 196 21.35 8.14 4.85
CA TYR A 196 22.00 9.10 3.94
C TYR A 196 21.12 10.34 3.72
N ALA A 197 20.53 10.86 4.80
CA ALA A 197 19.54 11.95 4.74
C ALA A 197 20.04 13.18 3.98
N GLN A 198 21.33 13.55 4.08
CA GLN A 198 21.91 14.69 3.38
C GLN A 198 22.04 14.45 1.87
N SER A 199 22.52 13.25 1.47
CA SER A 199 22.72 12.91 0.04
C SER A 199 21.41 12.63 -0.69
N THR A 200 20.36 12.23 0.04
CA THR A 200 19.06 11.87 -0.51
C THR A 200 18.02 12.98 -0.35
N GLN A 201 18.46 14.19 -0.02
CA GLN A 201 17.59 15.35 0.17
C GLN A 201 16.76 15.62 -1.10
N GLY A 202 15.45 15.79 -0.97
CA GLY A 202 14.52 15.95 -2.09
C GLY A 202 13.96 14.65 -2.68
N LEU A 203 14.60 13.48 -2.51
CA LEU A 203 14.08 12.22 -3.01
C LEU A 203 12.85 11.73 -2.22
N PHE A 204 12.70 12.12 -0.97
CA PHE A 204 11.48 11.91 -0.22
C PHE A 204 10.27 12.59 -0.89
N LEU A 205 10.45 13.84 -1.33
CA LEU A 205 9.43 14.61 -2.07
C LEU A 205 9.14 14.00 -3.45
N TRP A 206 10.19 13.56 -4.15
CA TRP A 206 10.04 12.88 -5.43
C TRP A 206 9.22 11.58 -5.27
N GLY A 207 9.46 10.83 -4.20
CA GLY A 207 8.68 9.64 -3.83
C GLY A 207 7.19 9.89 -3.55
N ALA A 208 6.79 11.15 -3.36
CA ALA A 208 5.40 11.57 -3.23
C ALA A 208 4.69 11.83 -4.57
N GLY A 209 5.43 11.87 -5.68
CA GLY A 209 4.92 12.18 -7.01
C GLY A 209 4.54 13.66 -7.19
N THR A 210 5.30 14.38 -7.97
CA THR A 210 5.10 15.82 -8.18
C THR A 210 5.06 16.18 -9.66
N LEU A 211 4.13 17.06 -10.03
CA LEU A 211 4.09 17.68 -11.36
C LEU A 211 4.97 18.92 -11.45
N ASN A 212 5.77 19.22 -10.43
CA ASN A 212 6.66 20.39 -10.45
C ASN A 212 7.88 20.12 -11.34
N LEU A 213 7.68 20.23 -12.64
CA LEU A 213 8.68 19.97 -13.69
C LEU A 213 9.36 21.28 -14.11
N ALA A 214 10.66 21.23 -14.24
CA ALA A 214 11.47 22.32 -14.83
C ALA A 214 11.71 22.02 -16.31
N GLY A 215 10.81 22.50 -17.17
CA GLY A 215 10.88 22.29 -18.62
C GLY A 215 10.39 20.93 -19.10
N LEU A 216 10.45 20.71 -20.41
CA LEU A 216 9.98 19.48 -21.08
C LEU A 216 11.07 18.42 -21.24
N SER A 217 12.33 18.72 -20.90
CA SER A 217 13.49 17.84 -21.12
C SER A 217 13.37 16.47 -20.42
N GLY A 218 12.69 16.39 -19.30
CA GLY A 218 12.42 15.13 -18.60
C GLY A 218 11.26 14.31 -19.20
N LEU A 219 10.37 14.95 -19.97
CA LEU A 219 9.20 14.29 -20.55
C LEU A 219 9.47 13.75 -21.95
N LEU A 220 10.11 14.56 -22.81
CA LEU A 220 10.26 14.27 -24.24
C LEU A 220 10.92 12.92 -24.55
N PRO A 221 11.99 12.48 -23.85
CA PRO A 221 12.64 11.20 -24.14
C PRO A 221 11.76 9.98 -23.87
N LEU A 222 10.74 10.12 -23.02
CA LEU A 222 9.85 9.01 -22.63
C LEU A 222 8.55 8.96 -23.45
N LEU A 223 8.22 10.01 -24.20
CA LEU A 223 7.04 10.04 -25.06
C LEU A 223 7.02 8.91 -26.11
N PRO A 224 8.13 8.57 -26.79
CA PRO A 224 8.14 7.44 -27.72
C PRO A 224 7.75 6.11 -27.06
N VAL A 225 8.17 5.88 -25.80
CA VAL A 225 7.81 4.67 -25.04
C VAL A 225 6.30 4.65 -24.76
N VAL A 226 5.75 5.78 -24.32
CA VAL A 226 4.29 5.90 -24.04
C VAL A 226 3.50 5.68 -25.31
N ILE A 227 3.90 6.27 -26.45
CA ILE A 227 3.23 6.12 -27.74
C ILE A 227 3.32 4.68 -28.22
N ALA A 228 4.51 4.08 -28.22
CA ALA A 228 4.71 2.69 -28.70
C ALA A 228 3.92 1.69 -27.86
N ALA A 229 3.93 1.80 -26.54
CA ALA A 229 3.16 0.92 -25.66
C ALA A 229 1.64 1.10 -25.85
N THR A 230 1.16 2.33 -26.05
CA THR A 230 -0.25 2.61 -26.33
C THR A 230 -0.68 2.03 -27.67
N ILE A 231 0.13 2.19 -28.73
CA ILE A 231 -0.13 1.57 -30.04
C ILE A 231 -0.16 0.04 -29.90
N GLY A 232 0.79 -0.55 -29.18
CA GLY A 232 0.81 -1.99 -28.89
C GLY A 232 -0.49 -2.48 -28.26
N LEU A 233 -1.02 -1.77 -27.27
CA LEU A 233 -2.30 -2.11 -26.63
C LEU A 233 -3.50 -1.96 -27.60
N VAL A 234 -3.50 -0.96 -28.46
CA VAL A 234 -4.56 -0.78 -29.47
C VAL A 234 -4.53 -1.93 -30.49
N LEU A 235 -3.35 -2.37 -30.92
CA LEU A 235 -3.19 -3.52 -31.83
C LEU A 235 -3.69 -4.82 -31.18
N LEU A 236 -3.48 -4.99 -29.87
CA LEU A 236 -3.93 -6.16 -29.11
C LEU A 236 -5.40 -6.10 -28.70
N ALA A 237 -6.13 -5.03 -29.02
CA ALA A 237 -7.47 -4.78 -28.50
C ALA A 237 -8.47 -5.89 -28.84
N ARG A 238 -8.47 -6.41 -30.06
CA ARG A 238 -9.38 -7.49 -30.50
C ARG A 238 -9.14 -8.79 -29.72
N SER A 239 -7.87 -9.15 -29.53
CA SER A 239 -7.49 -10.33 -28.76
C SER A 239 -7.83 -10.17 -27.27
N THR A 240 -7.75 -8.95 -26.73
CA THR A 240 -8.13 -8.63 -25.37
C THR A 240 -9.66 -8.68 -25.18
N ASP A 241 -10.44 -8.24 -26.15
CA ASP A 241 -11.89 -8.41 -26.15
C ASP A 241 -12.27 -9.90 -26.12
N ALA A 242 -11.60 -10.75 -26.91
CA ALA A 242 -11.80 -12.20 -26.87
C ALA A 242 -11.43 -12.81 -25.50
N LEU A 243 -10.34 -12.36 -24.88
CA LEU A 243 -9.93 -12.80 -23.53
C LEU A 243 -11.00 -12.49 -22.48
N SER A 244 -11.78 -11.42 -22.65
CA SER A 244 -12.87 -11.06 -21.72
C SER A 244 -13.96 -12.12 -21.63
N LEU A 245 -14.16 -12.93 -22.70
CA LEU A 245 -15.14 -14.04 -22.77
C LEU A 245 -14.67 -15.32 -22.06
N GLY A 246 -13.37 -15.44 -21.76
CA GLY A 246 -12.79 -16.62 -21.14
C GLY A 246 -11.45 -16.99 -21.78
N ALA A 247 -10.54 -17.57 -20.99
CA ALA A 247 -9.25 -18.03 -21.54
C ALA A 247 -9.45 -19.16 -22.55
N ASP A 248 -10.32 -20.14 -22.23
CA ASP A 248 -10.62 -21.28 -23.10
C ASP A 248 -11.35 -20.83 -24.38
N THR A 249 -12.31 -19.89 -24.23
CA THR A 249 -13.01 -19.30 -25.36
C THR A 249 -12.05 -18.51 -26.26
N ALA A 250 -11.13 -17.74 -25.68
CA ALA A 250 -10.13 -17.00 -26.45
C ALA A 250 -9.18 -17.94 -27.20
N GLN A 251 -8.76 -19.04 -26.57
CA GLN A 251 -7.93 -20.06 -27.21
C GLN A 251 -8.66 -20.74 -28.38
N SER A 252 -9.94 -21.09 -28.21
CA SER A 252 -10.74 -21.67 -29.29
C SER A 252 -10.96 -20.70 -30.44
N LEU A 253 -10.89 -19.39 -30.22
CA LEU A 253 -10.88 -18.33 -31.25
C LEU A 253 -9.48 -18.09 -31.87
N GLY A 254 -8.47 -18.90 -31.50
CA GLY A 254 -7.12 -18.81 -32.07
C GLY A 254 -6.21 -17.79 -31.38
N VAL A 255 -6.60 -17.24 -30.23
CA VAL A 255 -5.77 -16.28 -29.48
C VAL A 255 -4.73 -17.02 -28.63
N ASN A 256 -3.46 -16.71 -28.83
CA ASN A 256 -2.40 -17.17 -27.90
C ASN A 256 -2.49 -16.36 -26.59
N VAL A 257 -3.21 -16.91 -25.61
CA VAL A 257 -3.48 -16.25 -24.31
C VAL A 257 -2.20 -15.96 -23.54
N ALA A 258 -1.18 -16.84 -23.61
CA ALA A 258 0.09 -16.65 -22.91
C ALA A 258 0.85 -15.43 -23.47
N PHE A 259 1.00 -15.36 -24.80
CA PHE A 259 1.61 -14.21 -25.46
C PHE A 259 0.84 -12.93 -25.19
N LEU A 260 -0.50 -12.96 -25.29
CA LEU A 260 -1.35 -11.79 -25.05
C LEU A 260 -1.17 -11.23 -23.64
N ARG A 261 -1.15 -12.10 -22.61
CA ARG A 261 -0.94 -11.68 -21.22
C ARG A 261 0.43 -11.02 -21.03
N VAL A 262 1.49 -11.62 -21.58
CA VAL A 262 2.84 -11.05 -21.52
C VAL A 262 2.90 -9.69 -22.23
N ALA A 263 2.33 -9.58 -23.42
CA ALA A 263 2.35 -8.34 -24.19
C ALA A 263 1.56 -7.21 -23.49
N LEU A 264 0.36 -7.50 -22.97
CA LEU A 264 -0.41 -6.53 -22.16
C LEU A 264 0.37 -6.05 -20.94
N LEU A 265 1.04 -6.97 -20.27
CA LEU A 265 1.82 -6.69 -19.08
C LEU A 265 3.06 -5.84 -19.39
N VAL A 266 3.82 -6.19 -20.43
CA VAL A 266 5.01 -5.40 -20.86
C VAL A 266 4.60 -3.98 -21.21
N CYS A 267 3.50 -3.80 -21.97
CA CYS A 267 3.00 -2.46 -22.30
C CYS A 267 2.56 -1.69 -21.03
N ALA A 268 1.89 -2.35 -20.09
CA ALA A 268 1.46 -1.71 -18.83
C ALA A 268 2.64 -1.32 -17.96
N VAL A 269 3.67 -2.17 -17.86
CA VAL A 269 4.92 -1.87 -17.13
C VAL A 269 5.66 -0.71 -17.79
N ALA A 270 5.79 -0.70 -19.12
CA ALA A 270 6.45 0.36 -19.86
C ALA A 270 5.75 1.73 -19.64
N LEU A 271 4.42 1.76 -19.71
CA LEU A 271 3.62 2.97 -19.43
C LEU A 271 3.79 3.44 -17.98
N SER A 272 3.76 2.52 -17.03
CA SER A 272 3.93 2.85 -15.60
C SER A 272 5.34 3.34 -15.29
N ALA A 273 6.36 2.66 -15.80
CA ALA A 273 7.75 3.05 -15.60
C ALA A 273 8.03 4.42 -16.24
N ALA A 274 7.51 4.70 -17.43
CA ALA A 274 7.59 6.01 -18.04
C ALA A 274 6.90 7.08 -17.18
N ALA A 275 5.68 6.81 -16.72
CA ALA A 275 4.92 7.75 -15.88
C ALA A 275 5.66 8.09 -14.58
N VAL A 276 6.17 7.07 -13.87
CA VAL A 276 6.92 7.27 -12.62
C VAL A 276 8.23 8.00 -12.85
N THR A 277 8.93 7.71 -13.93
CA THR A 277 10.18 8.39 -14.29
C THR A 277 9.95 9.88 -14.56
N MET A 278 8.81 10.24 -15.18
CA MET A 278 8.47 11.63 -15.51
C MET A 278 8.17 12.49 -14.27
N VAL A 279 7.39 11.97 -13.31
CA VAL A 279 6.80 12.79 -12.23
C VAL A 279 6.90 12.15 -10.85
N GLY A 280 7.58 11.03 -10.72
CA GLY A 280 7.55 10.21 -9.52
C GLY A 280 6.27 9.37 -9.39
N PRO A 281 6.14 8.61 -8.30
CA PRO A 281 4.99 7.73 -8.08
C PRO A 281 3.68 8.51 -7.92
N LEU A 282 2.69 8.28 -8.80
CA LEU A 282 1.31 8.75 -8.64
C LEU A 282 0.41 7.55 -8.38
N GLY A 283 -0.04 7.41 -7.15
CA GLY A 283 -0.90 6.28 -6.74
C GLY A 283 -2.35 6.42 -7.24
N PHE A 284 -3.01 5.28 -7.35
CA PHE A 284 -4.45 5.10 -7.55
C PHE A 284 -5.03 5.55 -8.90
N VAL A 285 -4.36 6.35 -9.69
CA VAL A 285 -4.86 6.80 -11.01
C VAL A 285 -5.14 5.60 -11.91
N GLY A 286 -4.19 4.66 -11.98
CA GLY A 286 -4.32 3.42 -12.74
C GLY A 286 -5.37 2.44 -12.21
N LEU A 287 -5.81 2.59 -10.97
CA LEU A 287 -6.90 1.81 -10.39
C LEU A 287 -8.25 2.47 -10.66
N CYS A 288 -8.36 3.77 -10.32
CA CYS A 288 -9.63 4.50 -10.33
C CYS A 288 -10.16 4.73 -11.74
N ALA A 289 -9.31 5.16 -12.69
CA ALA A 289 -9.74 5.51 -14.03
C ALA A 289 -10.45 4.34 -14.75
N PRO A 290 -9.85 3.14 -14.91
CA PRO A 290 -10.53 2.04 -15.57
C PRO A 290 -11.67 1.43 -14.74
N ALA A 291 -11.63 1.51 -13.40
CA ALA A 291 -12.73 1.07 -12.55
C ALA A 291 -13.98 1.94 -12.75
N ILE A 292 -13.82 3.27 -12.83
CA ILE A 292 -14.90 4.20 -13.15
C ILE A 292 -15.45 3.93 -14.57
N VAL A 293 -14.58 3.71 -15.56
CA VAL A 293 -15.00 3.36 -16.93
C VAL A 293 -15.88 2.10 -16.92
N ARG A 294 -15.53 1.07 -16.16
CA ARG A 294 -16.36 -0.12 -16.03
C ARG A 294 -17.71 0.12 -15.36
N LEU A 295 -17.75 0.97 -14.34
CA LEU A 295 -19.01 1.38 -13.74
C LEU A 295 -19.89 2.13 -14.75
N LEU A 296 -19.30 2.94 -15.61
CA LEU A 296 -20.01 3.63 -16.71
C LEU A 296 -20.40 2.67 -17.83
N ALA A 297 -19.65 1.61 -18.08
CA ALA A 297 -19.94 0.60 -19.13
C ALA A 297 -21.29 -0.11 -18.90
N SER A 298 -21.78 -0.19 -17.65
CA SER A 298 -23.12 -0.69 -17.34
C SER A 298 -24.24 0.19 -17.94
N ARG A 299 -23.96 1.48 -18.18
CA ARG A 299 -24.89 2.45 -18.79
C ARG A 299 -24.57 2.75 -20.25
N VAL A 300 -23.29 2.63 -20.62
CA VAL A 300 -22.76 2.94 -21.96
C VAL A 300 -22.05 1.69 -22.49
N SER A 301 -22.80 0.79 -23.11
CA SER A 301 -22.35 -0.56 -23.48
C SER A 301 -21.07 -0.62 -24.33
N ARG A 302 -20.80 0.40 -25.14
CA ARG A 302 -19.56 0.48 -25.94
C ARG A 302 -18.29 0.61 -25.10
N LEU A 303 -18.36 1.24 -23.92
CA LEU A 303 -17.23 1.33 -22.99
C LEU A 303 -16.79 -0.04 -22.45
N GLY A 304 -17.59 -1.09 -22.64
CA GLY A 304 -17.20 -2.47 -22.36
C GLY A 304 -16.19 -3.05 -23.35
N ARG A 305 -16.01 -2.48 -24.55
CA ARG A 305 -14.99 -2.91 -25.51
C ARG A 305 -13.64 -2.30 -25.16
N PHE A 306 -12.59 -3.08 -25.25
CA PHE A 306 -11.26 -2.70 -24.77
C PHE A 306 -10.73 -1.40 -25.38
N THR A 307 -10.90 -1.17 -26.70
CA THR A 307 -10.46 0.09 -27.34
C THR A 307 -11.14 1.31 -26.75
N TRP A 308 -12.47 1.27 -26.53
CA TRP A 308 -13.21 2.36 -25.93
C TRP A 308 -12.86 2.54 -24.44
N ALA A 309 -12.64 1.43 -23.75
CA ALA A 309 -12.21 1.43 -22.36
C ALA A 309 -10.82 2.05 -22.20
N LEU A 310 -9.87 1.75 -23.13
CA LEU A 310 -8.55 2.39 -23.15
C LEU A 310 -8.65 3.91 -23.29
N THR A 311 -9.39 4.38 -24.30
CA THR A 311 -9.56 5.81 -24.58
C THR A 311 -10.22 6.54 -23.41
N ALA A 312 -11.28 5.94 -22.85
CA ALA A 312 -11.97 6.51 -21.70
C ALA A 312 -11.10 6.49 -20.44
N SER A 313 -10.29 5.44 -20.22
CA SER A 313 -9.37 5.35 -19.09
C SER A 313 -8.21 6.36 -19.22
N ALA A 314 -7.71 6.59 -20.43
CA ALA A 314 -6.72 7.65 -20.68
C ALA A 314 -7.27 9.03 -20.30
N LEU A 315 -8.49 9.33 -20.82
CA LEU A 315 -9.18 10.60 -20.55
C LEU A 315 -9.46 10.79 -19.03
N LEU A 316 -9.99 9.77 -18.39
CA LEU A 316 -10.28 9.83 -16.93
C LEU A 316 -9.00 9.88 -16.10
N GLY A 317 -7.95 9.19 -16.51
CA GLY A 317 -6.64 9.27 -15.85
C GLY A 317 -6.08 10.69 -15.89
N ALA A 318 -6.12 11.34 -17.06
CA ALA A 318 -5.73 12.74 -17.21
C ALA A 318 -6.62 13.68 -16.37
N LEU A 319 -7.94 13.47 -16.38
CA LEU A 319 -8.89 14.22 -15.56
C LEU A 319 -8.61 14.10 -14.06
N ILE A 320 -8.29 12.89 -13.57
CA ILE A 320 -7.97 12.65 -12.15
C ILE A 320 -6.69 13.41 -11.77
N VAL A 321 -5.63 13.32 -12.58
CA VAL A 321 -4.35 13.94 -12.26
C VAL A 321 -4.44 15.47 -12.32
N ILE A 322 -4.98 16.03 -13.41
CA ILE A 322 -5.13 17.49 -13.55
C ILE A 322 -6.14 18.02 -12.52
N GLY A 323 -7.26 17.32 -12.32
CA GLY A 323 -8.27 17.71 -11.34
C GLY A 323 -7.73 17.67 -9.90
N ALA A 324 -6.94 16.68 -9.55
CA ALA A 324 -6.27 16.59 -8.25
C ALA A 324 -5.29 17.75 -8.04
N ASP A 325 -4.48 18.08 -9.06
CA ASP A 325 -3.53 19.16 -9.01
C ASP A 325 -4.21 20.53 -8.88
N VAL A 326 -5.25 20.77 -9.66
CA VAL A 326 -6.08 21.98 -9.57
C VAL A 326 -6.74 22.11 -8.20
N ALA A 327 -7.32 21.03 -7.69
CA ALA A 327 -8.04 21.04 -6.42
C ALA A 327 -7.13 21.34 -5.23
N VAL A 328 -5.94 20.71 -5.18
CA VAL A 328 -5.00 20.96 -4.08
C VAL A 328 -4.45 22.36 -4.09
N ARG A 329 -4.11 22.86 -5.27
CA ARG A 329 -3.58 24.22 -5.40
C ARG A 329 -4.62 25.26 -5.03
N ALA A 330 -5.87 25.08 -5.47
CA ALA A 330 -6.95 25.98 -5.09
C ALA A 330 -7.19 25.99 -3.57
N LEU A 331 -7.23 24.80 -2.95
CA LEU A 331 -7.43 24.66 -1.51
C LEU A 331 -6.28 25.29 -0.71
N VAL A 332 -5.05 24.96 -1.06
CA VAL A 332 -3.88 25.43 -0.31
C VAL A 332 -3.60 26.91 -0.55
N PHE A 333 -3.85 27.39 -1.75
CA PHE A 333 -3.78 28.84 -2.04
C PHE A 333 -4.76 29.61 -1.14
N ALA A 334 -5.99 29.10 -0.95
CA ALA A 334 -7.00 29.72 -0.12
C ALA A 334 -6.65 29.71 1.39
N VAL A 335 -5.92 28.69 1.87
CA VAL A 335 -5.63 28.50 3.30
C VAL A 335 -4.25 29.01 3.70
N ALA A 336 -3.23 28.78 2.88
CA ALA A 336 -1.81 28.95 3.25
C ALA A 336 -0.99 29.79 2.27
N GLY A 337 -1.64 30.32 1.24
CA GLY A 337 -1.01 31.20 0.25
C GLY A 337 -0.27 30.46 -0.89
N PRO A 338 0.23 31.24 -1.89
CA PRO A 338 0.73 30.71 -3.16
C PRO A 338 2.00 29.88 -3.04
N ASN A 339 2.90 30.21 -2.13
CA ASN A 339 4.21 29.56 -2.01
C ASN A 339 4.08 28.11 -1.56
N LEU A 340 3.19 27.83 -0.59
CA LEU A 340 2.95 26.48 -0.12
C LEU A 340 2.16 25.67 -1.14
N ALA A 341 1.24 26.30 -1.89
CA ALA A 341 0.45 25.65 -2.93
C ALA A 341 1.32 25.02 -4.05
N VAL A 342 2.48 25.60 -4.35
CA VAL A 342 3.43 25.05 -5.34
C VAL A 342 4.26 23.89 -4.79
N ALA A 343 4.49 23.84 -3.48
CA ALA A 343 5.34 22.84 -2.84
C ALA A 343 4.67 21.48 -2.64
N ILE A 344 3.32 21.40 -2.66
CA ILE A 344 2.59 20.17 -2.35
C ILE A 344 2.67 19.16 -3.50
N PRO A 345 3.05 17.89 -3.22
CA PRO A 345 3.09 16.85 -4.22
C PRO A 345 1.67 16.46 -4.69
N THR A 346 1.47 16.39 -6.00
CA THR A 346 0.19 16.00 -6.63
C THR A 346 -0.23 14.58 -6.27
N GLY A 347 0.75 13.67 -6.08
CA GLY A 347 0.51 12.27 -5.73
C GLY A 347 -0.19 12.07 -4.38
N VAL A 348 -0.01 13.00 -3.43
CA VAL A 348 -0.76 13.00 -2.17
C VAL A 348 -2.26 13.09 -2.43
N VAL A 349 -2.66 13.99 -3.34
CA VAL A 349 -4.08 14.23 -3.61
C VAL A 349 -4.69 13.12 -4.44
N THR A 350 -3.96 12.59 -5.44
CA THR A 350 -4.45 11.42 -6.17
C THR A 350 -4.64 10.22 -5.24
N SER A 351 -3.78 10.06 -4.22
CA SER A 351 -3.92 9.03 -3.21
C SER A 351 -5.14 9.25 -2.30
N LEU A 352 -5.43 10.50 -1.90
CA LEU A 352 -6.65 10.83 -1.14
C LEU A 352 -7.92 10.57 -1.95
N VAL A 353 -7.94 10.96 -3.22
CA VAL A 353 -9.06 10.67 -4.14
C VAL A 353 -9.23 9.15 -4.28
N GLY A 354 -8.14 8.42 -4.43
CA GLY A 354 -8.13 6.96 -4.50
C GLY A 354 -8.66 6.31 -3.22
N ALA A 355 -8.28 6.81 -2.06
CA ALA A 355 -8.76 6.33 -0.77
C ALA A 355 -10.29 6.49 -0.65
N VAL A 356 -10.82 7.67 -0.97
CA VAL A 356 -12.27 7.92 -0.98
C VAL A 356 -12.97 7.01 -2.00
N PHE A 357 -12.39 6.83 -3.19
CA PHE A 357 -12.94 5.93 -4.21
C PHE A 357 -13.02 4.48 -3.70
N LEU A 358 -11.96 3.96 -3.04
CA LEU A 358 -11.96 2.61 -2.47
C LEU A 358 -13.05 2.42 -1.42
N VAL A 359 -13.22 3.41 -0.53
CA VAL A 359 -14.28 3.39 0.49
C VAL A 359 -15.67 3.36 -0.18
N ILE A 360 -15.91 4.23 -1.17
CA ILE A 360 -17.18 4.25 -1.91
C ILE A 360 -17.41 2.92 -2.62
N LEU A 361 -16.38 2.35 -3.24
CA LEU A 361 -16.45 1.06 -3.92
C LEU A 361 -16.82 -0.05 -2.91
N ALA A 362 -16.15 -0.09 -1.76
CA ALA A 362 -16.43 -1.06 -0.70
C ALA A 362 -17.89 -0.96 -0.19
N LEU A 363 -18.40 0.27 -0.02
CA LEU A 363 -19.78 0.49 0.42
C LEU A 363 -20.82 0.07 -0.62
N ARG A 364 -20.48 0.16 -1.92
CA ARG A 364 -21.36 -0.25 -3.03
C ARG A 364 -21.30 -1.73 -3.37
N MET A 365 -20.27 -2.45 -2.93
CA MET A 365 -20.18 -3.89 -3.14
C MET A 365 -21.31 -4.58 -2.39
N ARG A 366 -22.17 -5.28 -3.13
CA ARG A 366 -23.09 -6.26 -2.56
C ARG A 366 -22.29 -7.49 -2.16
N SER A 367 -22.52 -8.02 -0.96
CA SER A 367 -21.91 -9.28 -0.54
C SER A 367 -22.38 -10.36 -1.54
N ALA A 368 -21.60 -10.58 -2.58
CA ALA A 368 -21.76 -11.77 -3.39
C ALA A 368 -21.33 -12.93 -2.50
N GLY A 369 -22.24 -13.78 -2.11
CA GLY A 369 -21.99 -15.01 -1.34
C GLY A 369 -21.20 -16.05 -2.14
N GLY A 370 -20.15 -15.65 -2.81
CA GLY A 370 -19.24 -16.52 -3.52
C GLY A 370 -18.08 -16.87 -2.58
N ASN A 371 -18.02 -18.11 -2.19
CA ASN A 371 -16.83 -18.75 -1.63
C ASN A 371 -15.68 -18.57 -2.66
N GLN A 372 -14.96 -17.48 -2.61
CA GLN A 372 -13.58 -17.50 -3.08
C GLN A 372 -12.79 -18.22 -1.98
N GLU A 373 -12.79 -19.53 -2.06
CA GLU A 373 -11.76 -20.35 -1.43
C GLU A 373 -10.42 -19.90 -2.03
N ILE A 374 -9.77 -18.96 -1.38
CA ILE A 374 -8.30 -18.83 -1.52
C ILE A 374 -7.81 -20.19 -1.06
N SER A 375 -7.35 -21.00 -2.01
CA SER A 375 -6.92 -22.39 -1.81
C SER A 375 -6.19 -22.51 -0.49
N ALA A 376 -6.83 -23.21 0.43
CA ALA A 376 -6.28 -23.43 1.76
C ALA A 376 -4.95 -24.15 1.55
N MET A 377 -3.86 -23.47 1.92
CA MET A 377 -2.53 -24.06 1.89
C MET A 377 -2.58 -25.42 2.62
N PRO A 378 -2.04 -26.49 2.02
CA PRO A 378 -2.04 -27.81 2.67
C PRO A 378 -1.40 -27.68 4.05
N LEU A 379 -2.19 -27.92 5.08
CA LEU A 379 -1.70 -27.89 6.45
C LEU A 379 -1.14 -29.27 6.79
N PRO A 380 -0.10 -29.33 7.63
CA PRO A 380 0.39 -30.60 8.13
C PRO A 380 -0.77 -31.32 8.85
N HIS A 381 -1.18 -32.47 8.35
CA HIS A 381 -2.12 -33.34 9.01
C HIS A 381 -1.42 -34.06 10.16
N GLY A 382 -2.09 -34.16 11.32
CA GLY A 382 -1.63 -35.01 12.43
C GLY A 382 -0.49 -34.45 13.29
N ILE A 383 -0.46 -33.11 13.54
CA ILE A 383 0.50 -32.56 14.51
C ILE A 383 0.15 -33.09 15.92
N THR A 384 1.06 -33.91 16.47
CA THR A 384 0.88 -34.49 17.81
C THR A 384 0.97 -33.45 18.92
N LEU A 385 0.29 -33.69 20.04
CA LEU A 385 0.35 -32.81 21.21
C LEU A 385 1.79 -32.58 21.69
N SER A 386 2.59 -33.66 21.73
CA SER A 386 4.02 -33.59 22.11
C SER A 386 4.78 -32.60 21.23
N ARG A 387 4.61 -32.65 19.90
CA ARG A 387 5.27 -31.74 18.96
C ARG A 387 4.86 -30.29 19.18
N ARG A 388 3.57 -30.02 19.45
CA ARG A 388 3.08 -28.66 19.76
C ARG A 388 3.71 -28.10 21.03
N VAL A 389 3.75 -28.91 22.11
CA VAL A 389 4.39 -28.53 23.38
C VAL A 389 5.89 -28.28 23.16
N THR A 390 6.58 -29.19 22.51
CA THR A 390 8.04 -29.04 22.24
C THR A 390 8.33 -27.77 21.45
N LEU A 391 7.56 -27.47 20.39
CA LEU A 391 7.76 -26.26 19.58
C LEU A 391 7.46 -24.97 20.36
N THR A 392 6.44 -24.98 21.24
CA THR A 392 6.12 -23.84 22.09
C THR A 392 7.25 -23.59 23.11
N ILE A 393 7.77 -24.63 23.76
CA ILE A 393 8.89 -24.53 24.69
C ILE A 393 10.15 -24.05 23.94
N ALA A 394 10.44 -24.62 22.77
CA ALA A 394 11.59 -24.22 21.95
C ALA A 394 11.52 -22.74 21.55
N ALA A 395 10.33 -22.25 21.16
CA ALA A 395 10.14 -20.83 20.83
C ALA A 395 10.33 -19.92 22.05
N ALA A 396 9.85 -20.35 23.22
CA ALA A 396 10.02 -19.60 24.48
C ALA A 396 11.49 -19.57 24.93
N LEU A 397 12.21 -20.70 24.83
CA LEU A 397 13.65 -20.77 25.13
C LEU A 397 14.45 -19.90 24.15
N LEU A 398 14.12 -19.98 22.84
CA LEU A 398 14.77 -19.13 21.85
C LEU A 398 14.55 -17.64 22.16
N LEU A 399 13.34 -17.22 22.52
CA LEU A 399 13.06 -15.85 22.92
C LEU A 399 13.87 -15.43 24.14
N MET A 400 13.95 -16.29 25.16
CA MET A 400 14.74 -16.04 26.37
C MET A 400 16.22 -15.83 26.04
N VAL A 401 16.79 -16.69 25.21
CA VAL A 401 18.18 -16.57 24.75
C VAL A 401 18.38 -15.27 23.97
N LEU A 402 17.47 -14.94 23.02
CA LEU A 402 17.58 -13.72 22.24
C LEU A 402 17.36 -12.45 23.05
N ALA A 403 16.51 -12.46 24.06
CA ALA A 403 16.37 -11.35 25.00
C ALA A 403 17.66 -11.16 25.82
N GLY A 404 18.27 -12.25 26.30
CA GLY A 404 19.57 -12.22 26.97
C GLY A 404 20.69 -11.70 26.06
N VAL A 405 20.77 -12.20 24.85
CA VAL A 405 21.70 -11.69 23.80
C VAL A 405 21.44 -10.20 23.54
N GLY A 406 20.19 -9.80 23.48
CA GLY A 406 19.80 -8.41 23.32
C GLY A 406 20.25 -7.50 24.49
N MET A 407 20.35 -8.00 25.70
CA MET A 407 20.91 -7.24 26.82
C MET A 407 22.44 -7.07 26.69
N LEU A 408 23.13 -8.06 26.12
CA LEU A 408 24.59 -8.08 26.01
C LEU A 408 25.13 -7.35 24.79
N LEU A 409 24.48 -7.50 23.64
CA LEU A 409 24.94 -6.93 22.37
C LEU A 409 24.36 -5.51 22.14
N GLY A 410 25.17 -4.63 21.63
CA GLY A 410 24.81 -3.25 21.26
C GLY A 410 26.04 -2.52 20.75
N ASP A 411 26.08 -1.19 20.88
CA ASP A 411 27.22 -0.37 20.44
C ASP A 411 28.55 -0.86 21.05
N TRP A 412 28.48 -1.38 22.24
CA TRP A 412 29.56 -2.11 22.92
C TRP A 412 29.01 -3.39 23.57
N TRP A 413 29.86 -4.38 23.70
CA TRP A 413 29.49 -5.69 24.22
C TRP A 413 29.68 -5.77 25.71
N LEU A 414 28.59 -6.13 26.40
CA LEU A 414 28.61 -6.41 27.82
C LEU A 414 28.84 -7.91 28.05
N LYS A 415 29.37 -8.23 29.23
CA LYS A 415 29.56 -9.61 29.68
C LYS A 415 28.39 -10.04 30.58
N ILE A 416 28.19 -11.34 30.71
CA ILE A 416 27.11 -11.90 31.55
C ILE A 416 27.28 -11.42 33.02
N GLY A 417 28.53 -11.29 33.51
CA GLY A 417 28.82 -10.74 34.84
C GLY A 417 28.37 -9.32 35.03
N ASP A 418 28.32 -8.49 33.98
CA ASP A 418 27.86 -7.11 34.07
C ASP A 418 26.35 -7.04 34.37
N ILE A 419 25.56 -7.98 33.84
CA ILE A 419 24.14 -8.11 34.18
C ILE A 419 23.97 -8.51 35.66
N GLN A 420 24.80 -9.40 36.17
CA GLN A 420 24.75 -9.80 37.57
C GLN A 420 25.09 -8.64 38.50
N LEU A 421 26.12 -7.85 38.17
CA LEU A 421 26.51 -6.65 38.95
C LEU A 421 25.42 -5.58 38.87
N TRP A 422 24.73 -5.44 37.76
CA TRP A 422 23.61 -4.51 37.63
C TRP A 422 22.41 -4.90 38.51
N PHE A 423 22.09 -6.18 38.61
CA PHE A 423 21.03 -6.66 39.51
C PHE A 423 21.40 -6.53 40.99
N SER A 424 22.68 -6.66 41.34
CA SER A 424 23.16 -6.46 42.72
C SER A 424 23.33 -4.99 43.10
N GLY A 425 23.29 -4.06 42.17
CA GLY A 425 23.52 -2.63 42.36
C GLY A 425 25.00 -2.25 42.44
N ASP A 426 25.93 -3.18 42.14
CA ASP A 426 27.37 -2.98 42.19
C ASP A 426 28.01 -2.69 40.83
N ALA A 427 27.19 -2.46 39.80
CA ALA A 427 27.68 -2.19 38.46
C ALA A 427 28.38 -0.84 38.35
N ALA A 428 29.45 -0.77 37.56
CA ALA A 428 30.05 0.50 37.20
C ALA A 428 29.02 1.41 36.50
N ARG A 429 29.08 2.72 36.77
CA ARG A 429 28.10 3.70 36.28
C ARG A 429 27.78 3.61 34.76
N ALA A 430 28.82 3.35 33.96
CA ALA A 430 28.63 3.19 32.50
C ALA A 430 27.80 1.95 32.16
N ILE A 431 27.99 0.84 32.87
CA ILE A 431 27.23 -0.42 32.70
C ILE A 431 25.79 -0.21 33.18
N GLU A 432 25.60 0.43 34.33
CA GLU A 432 24.30 0.77 34.89
C GLU A 432 23.47 1.57 33.89
N ILE A 433 23.99 2.70 33.41
CA ILE A 433 23.32 3.53 32.39
C ILE A 433 22.99 2.74 31.17
N THR A 434 23.92 1.92 30.66
CA THR A 434 23.70 1.13 29.46
C THR A 434 22.59 0.10 29.62
N LEU A 435 22.53 -0.60 30.73
CA LEU A 435 21.51 -1.62 31.00
C LEU A 435 20.16 -0.97 31.35
N ASP A 436 20.14 0.20 31.99
CA ASP A 436 18.91 0.96 32.22
C ASP A 436 18.25 1.42 30.92
N PHE A 437 19.05 1.75 29.89
CA PHE A 437 18.51 2.03 28.55
C PHE A 437 18.18 0.79 27.73
N ARG A 438 18.95 -0.31 27.88
CA ARG A 438 18.74 -1.54 27.11
C ARG A 438 17.57 -2.37 27.62
N SER A 439 17.35 -2.41 28.94
CA SER A 439 16.30 -3.26 29.50
C SER A 439 14.89 -2.91 29.03
N PRO A 440 14.42 -1.63 29.05
CA PRO A 440 13.11 -1.31 28.50
C PRO A 440 13.04 -1.50 26.98
N ARG A 441 14.15 -1.28 26.26
CA ARG A 441 14.24 -1.50 24.81
C ARG A 441 14.04 -2.96 24.45
N VAL A 442 14.72 -3.90 25.11
CA VAL A 442 14.54 -5.35 24.88
C VAL A 442 13.12 -5.77 25.25
N ALA A 443 12.58 -5.28 26.36
CA ALA A 443 11.20 -5.53 26.73
C ALA A 443 10.20 -4.98 25.70
N ALA A 444 10.47 -3.79 25.14
CA ALA A 444 9.68 -3.20 24.05
C ALA A 444 9.65 -4.10 22.82
N ALA A 445 10.79 -4.61 22.40
CA ALA A 445 10.88 -5.52 21.24
C ALA A 445 10.05 -6.79 21.45
N VAL A 446 10.16 -7.40 22.65
CA VAL A 446 9.39 -8.60 23.02
C VAL A 446 7.89 -8.32 23.04
N LEU A 447 7.47 -7.28 23.76
CA LEU A 447 6.04 -6.96 23.92
C LEU A 447 5.39 -6.50 22.63
N ALA A 448 6.02 -5.60 21.88
CA ALA A 448 5.51 -5.12 20.61
C ALA A 448 5.40 -6.25 19.59
N GLY A 449 6.42 -7.11 19.49
CA GLY A 449 6.39 -8.29 18.63
C GLY A 449 5.24 -9.24 18.97
N ALA A 450 5.03 -9.50 20.27
CA ALA A 450 3.95 -10.36 20.73
C ALA A 450 2.56 -9.80 20.41
N VAL A 451 2.29 -8.52 20.72
CA VAL A 451 0.96 -7.91 20.51
C VAL A 451 0.65 -7.74 19.03
N LEU A 452 1.63 -7.39 18.19
CA LEU A 452 1.45 -7.29 16.73
C LEU A 452 1.15 -8.65 16.11
N ALA A 453 1.83 -9.71 16.56
CA ALA A 453 1.56 -11.05 16.09
C ALA A 453 0.16 -11.56 16.50
N ILE A 454 -0.29 -11.30 17.73
CA ILE A 454 -1.65 -11.61 18.17
C ILE A 454 -2.67 -10.83 17.32
N ALA A 455 -2.45 -9.52 17.13
CA ALA A 455 -3.32 -8.69 16.29
C ALA A 455 -3.43 -9.26 14.86
N GLY A 456 -2.29 -9.64 14.27
CA GLY A 456 -2.24 -10.29 12.97
C GLY A 456 -2.99 -11.62 12.91
N ALA A 457 -2.80 -12.46 13.92
CA ALA A 457 -3.50 -13.74 14.02
C ALA A 457 -5.02 -13.56 14.04
N LEU A 458 -5.54 -12.58 14.77
CA LEU A 458 -6.96 -12.26 14.83
C LEU A 458 -7.49 -11.74 13.49
N VAL A 459 -6.78 -10.82 12.84
CA VAL A 459 -7.16 -10.30 11.51
C VAL A 459 -7.18 -11.42 10.49
N GLN A 460 -6.15 -12.28 10.44
CA GLN A 460 -6.09 -13.44 9.55
C GLN A 460 -7.24 -14.44 9.80
N THR A 461 -7.62 -14.64 11.05
CA THR A 461 -8.72 -15.52 11.42
C THR A 461 -10.07 -14.95 10.96
N VAL A 462 -10.34 -13.67 11.23
CA VAL A 462 -11.60 -13.00 10.87
C VAL A 462 -11.77 -12.87 9.36
N THR A 463 -10.69 -12.52 8.65
CA THR A 463 -10.70 -12.35 7.19
C THR A 463 -10.55 -13.67 6.45
N ARG A 464 -10.20 -14.77 7.14
CA ARG A 464 -9.83 -16.07 6.56
C ARG A 464 -8.77 -15.94 5.47
N ASN A 465 -7.93 -14.94 5.60
CA ASN A 465 -6.85 -14.66 4.68
C ASN A 465 -5.50 -14.75 5.42
N PRO A 466 -4.67 -15.76 5.16
CA PRO A 466 -3.39 -15.94 5.85
C PRO A 466 -2.38 -14.82 5.57
N LEU A 467 -2.67 -13.95 4.61
CA LEU A 467 -1.83 -12.83 4.20
C LEU A 467 -2.36 -11.49 4.71
N ALA A 468 -3.45 -11.49 5.48
CA ALA A 468 -3.94 -10.28 6.09
C ALA A 468 -3.00 -9.82 7.22
N ASP A 469 -2.66 -8.53 7.19
CA ASP A 469 -1.85 -7.84 8.18
C ASP A 469 -2.72 -6.82 8.94
N PRO A 470 -2.52 -6.60 10.25
CA PRO A 470 -3.27 -5.58 10.98
C PRO A 470 -3.06 -4.17 10.40
N GLY A 471 -1.93 -3.92 9.76
CA GLY A 471 -1.66 -2.67 9.04
C GLY A 471 -2.67 -2.37 7.93
N ILE A 472 -3.23 -3.42 7.29
CA ILE A 472 -4.27 -3.27 6.25
C ILE A 472 -5.55 -2.62 6.82
N LEU A 473 -5.80 -2.71 8.12
CA LEU A 473 -6.91 -1.99 8.75
C LEU A 473 -6.67 -0.47 8.85
N GLY A 474 -5.50 0.01 8.44
CA GLY A 474 -5.14 1.42 8.45
C GLY A 474 -4.79 1.98 9.83
N VAL A 475 -4.88 1.18 10.89
CA VAL A 475 -4.67 1.62 12.28
C VAL A 475 -3.24 2.10 12.51
N ALA A 476 -2.25 1.32 12.03
CA ALA A 476 -0.85 1.67 12.17
C ALA A 476 -0.48 2.94 11.39
N SER A 477 -0.94 3.04 10.14
CA SER A 477 -0.69 4.24 9.31
C SER A 477 -1.37 5.49 9.87
N ALA A 478 -2.61 5.36 10.38
CA ALA A 478 -3.32 6.47 10.98
C ALA A 478 -2.73 6.87 12.35
N GLY A 479 -2.23 5.91 13.11
CA GLY A 479 -1.42 6.18 14.31
C GLY A 479 -0.17 6.99 13.96
N GLY A 480 0.57 6.56 12.92
CA GLY A 480 1.69 7.31 12.37
C GLY A 480 1.32 8.71 11.93
N ALA A 481 0.22 8.87 11.19
CA ALA A 481 -0.29 10.19 10.78
C ALA A 481 -0.62 11.07 11.98
N GLY A 482 -1.30 10.52 12.98
CA GLY A 482 -1.66 11.24 14.21
C GLY A 482 -0.42 11.70 15.00
N ALA A 483 0.63 10.87 15.08
CA ALA A 483 1.90 11.25 15.70
C ALA A 483 2.58 12.40 14.95
N VAL A 484 2.58 12.36 13.60
CA VAL A 484 3.17 13.41 12.76
C VAL A 484 2.36 14.71 12.86
N VAL A 485 1.04 14.64 12.90
CA VAL A 485 0.15 15.80 13.16
C VAL A 485 0.51 16.43 14.51
N ALA A 486 0.63 15.62 15.56
CA ALA A 486 0.98 16.10 16.89
C ALA A 486 2.39 16.74 16.94
N LEU A 487 3.36 16.13 16.28
CA LEU A 487 4.73 16.64 16.16
C LEU A 487 4.77 18.04 15.55
N ILE A 488 3.96 18.28 14.51
CA ILE A 488 3.98 19.54 13.77
C ILE A 488 3.16 20.62 14.46
N LEU A 489 2.01 20.27 15.06
CA LEU A 489 1.08 21.25 15.64
C LEU A 489 1.38 21.59 17.10
N PHE A 490 1.90 20.65 17.91
CA PHE A 490 1.94 20.77 19.37
C PHE A 490 3.35 20.75 19.97
N ASN A 491 4.37 20.85 19.14
CA ASN A 491 5.76 20.79 19.59
C ASN A 491 6.29 19.37 19.93
N THR A 492 7.64 19.23 19.95
CA THR A 492 8.38 17.98 19.94
C THR A 492 8.46 17.30 21.30
N SER A 493 7.36 16.83 21.89
CA SER A 493 7.44 15.95 23.05
C SER A 493 7.02 14.52 22.70
N ALA A 494 7.68 13.52 23.27
CA ALA A 494 7.31 12.12 23.10
C ALA A 494 5.85 11.86 23.51
N TRP A 495 5.38 12.55 24.56
CA TRP A 495 4.00 12.47 25.04
C TRP A 495 2.98 12.95 23.99
N THR A 496 3.22 14.09 23.33
CA THR A 496 2.30 14.61 22.31
C THR A 496 2.23 13.70 21.10
N MET A 497 3.36 13.14 20.67
CA MET A 497 3.41 12.15 19.58
C MET A 497 2.65 10.88 19.95
N SER A 498 2.81 10.36 21.15
CA SER A 498 2.09 9.16 21.63
C SER A 498 0.59 9.41 21.74
N ALA A 499 0.18 10.58 22.23
CA ALA A 499 -1.23 10.98 22.28
C ALA A 499 -1.83 11.12 20.86
N GLY A 500 -1.10 11.74 19.93
CA GLY A 500 -1.48 11.85 18.53
C GLY A 500 -1.61 10.49 17.84
N ALA A 501 -0.64 9.59 18.08
CA ALA A 501 -0.67 8.22 17.58
C ALA A 501 -1.89 7.46 18.09
N THR A 502 -2.19 7.57 19.38
CA THR A 502 -3.37 6.94 19.98
C THR A 502 -4.67 7.46 19.33
N MET A 503 -4.79 8.78 19.22
CA MET A 503 -5.97 9.42 18.60
C MET A 503 -6.16 8.96 17.15
N GLY A 504 -5.09 8.99 16.34
CA GLY A 504 -5.12 8.56 14.95
C GLY A 504 -5.52 7.09 14.81
N ALA A 505 -4.97 6.21 15.63
CA ALA A 505 -5.29 4.78 15.65
C ALA A 505 -6.76 4.52 16.04
N ILE A 506 -7.29 5.23 17.05
CA ILE A 506 -8.68 5.12 17.49
C ILE A 506 -9.62 5.62 16.40
N ILE A 507 -9.34 6.77 15.78
CA ILE A 507 -10.15 7.32 14.68
C ILE A 507 -10.20 6.33 13.53
N ALA A 508 -9.08 5.76 13.11
CA ALA A 508 -9.05 4.77 12.04
C ALA A 508 -9.86 3.52 12.38
N GLY A 509 -9.67 2.97 13.58
CA GLY A 509 -10.43 1.83 14.06
C GLY A 509 -11.93 2.09 14.07
N LEU A 510 -12.36 3.27 14.54
CA LEU A 510 -13.75 3.70 14.54
C LEU A 510 -14.30 3.85 13.11
N VAL A 511 -13.57 4.49 12.21
CA VAL A 511 -13.97 4.65 10.80
C VAL A 511 -14.14 3.29 10.13
N VAL A 512 -13.18 2.38 10.29
CA VAL A 512 -13.28 1.03 9.73
C VAL A 512 -14.48 0.28 10.32
N PHE A 513 -14.69 0.37 11.64
CA PHE A 513 -15.82 -0.28 12.30
C PHE A 513 -17.17 0.28 11.84
N LEU A 514 -17.33 1.60 11.77
CA LEU A 514 -18.58 2.24 11.36
C LEU A 514 -18.91 1.98 9.88
N LEU A 515 -17.92 2.02 9.00
CA LEU A 515 -18.13 1.86 7.56
C LEU A 515 -18.23 0.39 7.12
N ALA A 516 -17.49 -0.48 7.76
CA ALA A 516 -17.41 -1.89 7.38
C ALA A 516 -18.06 -2.85 8.41
N GLY A 517 -18.28 -2.44 9.67
CA GLY A 517 -18.68 -3.33 10.78
C GLY A 517 -20.18 -3.46 11.03
N SER A 518 -21.01 -2.57 10.54
CA SER A 518 -22.33 -2.32 11.13
C SER A 518 -23.47 -3.25 10.70
N ARG A 519 -23.35 -4.16 9.75
CA ARG A 519 -24.46 -5.06 9.33
C ARG A 519 -23.98 -6.34 8.62
N GLY A 520 -23.27 -7.23 9.31
CA GLY A 520 -22.90 -8.55 8.74
C GLY A 520 -21.98 -8.40 7.53
N SER A 521 -21.05 -7.47 7.57
CA SER A 521 -20.16 -7.11 6.48
C SER A 521 -19.23 -8.27 6.12
N SER A 522 -19.06 -8.46 4.82
CA SER A 522 -18.09 -9.41 4.30
C SER A 522 -16.66 -8.97 4.65
N PRO A 523 -15.76 -9.93 4.89
CA PRO A 523 -14.34 -9.63 5.14
C PRO A 523 -13.70 -8.73 4.09
N GLU A 524 -14.13 -8.82 2.83
CA GLU A 524 -13.64 -8.00 1.73
C GLU A 524 -13.92 -6.51 1.93
N LYS A 525 -15.09 -6.16 2.49
CA LYS A 525 -15.42 -4.75 2.79
C LYS A 525 -14.50 -4.17 3.86
N VAL A 526 -14.22 -4.95 4.92
CA VAL A 526 -13.32 -4.53 6.00
C VAL A 526 -11.92 -4.25 5.45
N VAL A 527 -11.42 -5.12 4.59
CA VAL A 527 -10.11 -4.97 3.94
C VAL A 527 -10.09 -3.74 3.03
N LEU A 528 -11.09 -3.55 2.16
CA LEU A 528 -11.13 -2.41 1.24
C LEU A 528 -11.25 -1.06 1.96
N VAL A 529 -12.11 -0.97 2.98
CA VAL A 529 -12.22 0.24 3.80
C VAL A 529 -10.91 0.49 4.55
N GLY A 530 -10.30 -0.55 5.10
CA GLY A 530 -9.01 -0.46 5.79
C GLY A 530 -7.90 0.04 4.87
N ILE A 531 -7.78 -0.48 3.64
CA ILE A 531 -6.83 0.00 2.63
C ILE A 531 -7.09 1.48 2.31
N GLY A 532 -8.36 1.89 2.18
CA GLY A 532 -8.72 3.30 1.98
C GLY A 532 -8.23 4.18 3.13
N VAL A 533 -8.48 3.77 4.38
CA VAL A 533 -8.01 4.50 5.58
C VAL A 533 -6.49 4.54 5.64
N MET A 534 -5.81 3.41 5.39
CA MET A 534 -4.35 3.32 5.33
C MET A 534 -3.77 4.30 4.32
N THR A 535 -4.32 4.32 3.11
CA THR A 535 -3.87 5.20 2.04
C THR A 535 -4.08 6.67 2.36
N ALA A 536 -5.26 7.02 2.91
CA ALA A 536 -5.54 8.40 3.32
C ALA A 536 -4.57 8.85 4.42
N ALA A 537 -4.31 8.01 5.40
CA ALA A 537 -3.36 8.29 6.48
C ALA A 537 -1.93 8.48 5.95
N GLN A 538 -1.47 7.60 5.04
CA GLN A 538 -0.15 7.73 4.41
C GLN A 538 -0.04 9.02 3.58
N ALA A 539 -1.07 9.37 2.81
CA ALA A 539 -1.11 10.59 2.04
C ALA A 539 -1.03 11.84 2.94
N ILE A 540 -1.79 11.86 4.04
CA ILE A 540 -1.74 12.95 5.04
C ILE A 540 -0.35 13.03 5.67
N THR A 541 0.23 11.90 6.07
CA THR A 541 1.59 11.82 6.63
C THR A 541 2.61 12.42 5.65
N GLN A 542 2.54 12.04 4.38
CA GLN A 542 3.45 12.50 3.36
C GLN A 542 3.31 14.00 3.08
N LEU A 543 2.07 14.51 3.07
CA LEU A 543 1.78 15.95 2.98
C LEU A 543 2.46 16.71 4.13
N LEU A 544 2.25 16.26 5.35
CA LEU A 544 2.75 16.92 6.55
C LEU A 544 4.29 16.89 6.61
N ILE A 545 4.89 15.75 6.32
CA ILE A 545 6.37 15.62 6.29
C ILE A 545 6.95 16.52 5.19
N SER A 546 6.29 16.62 4.02
CA SER A 546 6.77 17.47 2.93
C SER A 546 6.71 18.97 3.22
N SER A 547 5.87 19.38 4.16
CA SER A 547 5.65 20.78 4.52
C SER A 547 6.38 21.23 5.80
N THR A 548 7.13 20.33 6.45
CA THR A 548 7.82 20.62 7.72
C THR A 548 9.33 20.84 7.54
N ASN A 549 10.00 21.31 8.58
CA ASN A 549 11.44 21.50 8.59
C ASN A 549 12.22 20.16 8.59
N PRO A 550 13.50 20.14 8.14
CA PRO A 550 14.28 18.90 8.04
C PRO A 550 14.43 18.13 9.35
N TYR A 551 14.46 18.81 10.49
CA TYR A 551 14.57 18.17 11.82
C TYR A 551 13.29 17.36 12.15
N ASN A 552 12.12 17.97 12.02
CA ASN A 552 10.85 17.28 12.22
C ASN A 552 10.62 16.18 11.18
N GLN A 553 11.09 16.39 9.96
CA GLN A 553 11.06 15.38 8.89
C GLN A 553 11.83 14.12 9.29
N ALA A 554 13.08 14.27 9.79
CA ALA A 554 13.90 13.15 10.24
C ALA A 554 13.26 12.42 11.43
N MET A 555 12.70 13.16 12.38
CA MET A 555 12.01 12.59 13.55
C MET A 555 10.74 11.81 13.15
N ALA A 556 9.94 12.37 12.23
CA ALA A 556 8.76 11.69 11.70
C ALA A 556 9.10 10.39 10.96
N ILE A 557 10.13 10.41 10.09
CA ILE A 557 10.60 9.22 9.35
C ILE A 557 11.11 8.15 10.33
N SER A 558 11.85 8.54 11.36
CA SER A 558 12.32 7.61 12.41
C SER A 558 11.14 6.93 13.14
N PHE A 559 10.13 7.70 13.54
CA PHE A 559 8.92 7.15 14.18
C PHE A 559 8.14 6.20 13.24
N LEU A 560 7.98 6.58 11.98
CA LEU A 560 7.33 5.75 10.96
C LEU A 560 8.14 4.49 10.61
N GLY A 561 9.44 4.52 10.83
CA GLY A 561 10.33 3.36 10.68
C GLY A 561 10.17 2.32 11.78
N GLY A 562 9.48 2.64 12.87
CA GLY A 562 9.25 1.76 14.02
C GLY A 562 10.54 1.45 14.78
N SER A 563 10.80 2.21 15.83
CA SER A 563 12.02 2.11 16.62
C SER A 563 11.73 1.80 18.09
N THR A 564 12.50 0.89 18.64
CA THR A 564 12.56 0.62 20.07
C THR A 564 13.56 1.52 20.80
N PHE A 565 14.27 2.39 20.07
CA PHE A 565 15.25 3.31 20.61
C PHE A 565 14.59 4.38 21.48
N GLY A 566 15.13 4.60 22.67
CA GLY A 566 14.64 5.60 23.60
C GLY A 566 13.33 5.23 24.31
N THR A 567 12.82 4.01 24.17
CA THR A 567 11.66 3.55 24.93
C THR A 567 11.98 3.42 26.42
N THR A 568 11.02 3.82 27.24
CA THR A 568 11.08 3.76 28.69
C THR A 568 10.06 2.75 29.24
N TRP A 569 10.17 2.37 30.49
CA TRP A 569 9.21 1.48 31.15
C TRP A 569 7.78 2.04 31.15
N SER A 570 7.63 3.37 31.21
CA SER A 570 6.33 4.04 31.11
C SER A 570 5.66 3.84 29.77
N ASP A 571 6.41 3.79 28.66
CA ASP A 571 5.88 3.58 27.30
C ASP A 571 5.39 2.15 27.09
N LEU A 572 5.90 1.19 27.87
CA LEU A 572 5.51 -0.21 27.81
C LEU A 572 4.24 -0.52 28.61
N THR A 573 3.89 0.33 29.57
CA THR A 573 2.72 0.13 30.43
C THR A 573 1.42 -0.08 29.66
N PRO A 574 1.08 0.75 28.64
CA PRO A 574 -0.14 0.54 27.83
C PRO A 574 -0.12 -0.80 27.07
N ILE A 575 1.06 -1.21 26.55
CA ILE A 575 1.20 -2.47 25.82
C ILE A 575 0.94 -3.65 26.77
N LEU A 576 1.54 -3.63 27.95
CA LEU A 576 1.39 -4.67 28.95
C LEU A 576 -0.05 -4.77 29.47
N LEU A 577 -0.67 -3.63 29.79
CA LEU A 577 -2.07 -3.59 30.26
C LEU A 577 -3.01 -4.14 29.18
N MET A 578 -2.85 -3.72 27.91
CA MET A 578 -3.71 -4.19 26.82
C MET A 578 -3.52 -5.69 26.57
N LEU A 579 -2.28 -6.19 26.67
CA LEU A 579 -2.00 -7.62 26.55
C LEU A 579 -2.69 -8.40 27.68
N LEU A 580 -2.58 -7.95 28.94
CA LEU A 580 -3.20 -8.59 30.11
C LEU A 580 -4.72 -8.59 30.00
N ILE A 581 -5.35 -7.53 29.50
CA ILE A 581 -6.80 -7.47 29.26
C ILE A 581 -7.22 -8.39 28.12
N SER A 582 -6.41 -8.49 27.08
CA SER A 582 -6.73 -9.30 25.88
C SER A 582 -6.66 -10.80 26.15
N ILE A 583 -5.72 -11.29 26.97
CA ILE A 583 -5.49 -12.71 27.22
C ILE A 583 -6.76 -13.43 27.74
N PRO A 584 -7.45 -12.96 28.80
CA PRO A 584 -8.66 -13.62 29.29
C PRO A 584 -9.77 -13.67 28.23
N VAL A 585 -9.97 -12.57 27.48
CA VAL A 585 -10.97 -12.48 26.42
C VAL A 585 -10.66 -13.48 25.31
N LEU A 586 -9.41 -13.59 24.88
CA LEU A 586 -8.97 -14.51 23.84
C LEU A 586 -9.07 -15.99 24.29
N ILE A 587 -8.77 -16.27 25.57
CA ILE A 587 -8.97 -17.61 26.13
C ILE A 587 -10.45 -17.98 26.10
N PHE A 588 -11.34 -17.05 26.40
CA PHE A 588 -12.78 -17.26 26.34
C PHE A 588 -13.27 -17.47 24.89
N LEU A 589 -12.80 -16.66 23.95
CA LEU A 589 -13.22 -16.70 22.54
C LEU A 589 -12.52 -17.77 21.69
N ARG A 590 -11.60 -18.54 22.22
CA ARG A 590 -10.74 -19.46 21.42
C ARG A 590 -11.54 -20.46 20.58
N ARG A 591 -12.64 -21.01 21.14
CA ARG A 591 -13.48 -22.01 20.44
C ARG A 591 -14.27 -21.38 19.29
N GLU A 592 -14.81 -20.19 19.51
CA GLU A 592 -15.52 -19.42 18.50
C GLU A 592 -14.58 -18.99 17.39
N LEU A 593 -13.33 -18.61 17.73
CA LEU A 593 -12.28 -18.29 16.77
C LEU A 593 -11.88 -19.50 15.91
N ASP A 594 -11.79 -20.70 16.52
CA ASP A 594 -11.57 -21.96 15.79
C ASP A 594 -12.67 -22.20 14.76
N LEU A 595 -13.95 -22.03 15.16
CA LEU A 595 -15.10 -22.23 14.30
C LEU A 595 -15.17 -21.24 13.14
N ILE A 596 -14.98 -19.94 13.40
CA ILE A 596 -15.03 -18.91 12.32
C ILE A 596 -13.87 -19.01 11.34
N SER A 597 -12.77 -19.68 11.71
CA SER A 597 -11.64 -19.93 10.84
C SER A 597 -11.93 -20.96 9.74
N ILE A 598 -12.99 -21.77 9.89
CA ILE A 598 -13.38 -22.84 8.97
C ILE A 598 -14.28 -22.26 7.86
N ASP A 599 -15.49 -21.84 8.26
CA ASP A 599 -16.50 -21.29 7.34
C ASP A 599 -17.48 -20.34 8.05
N ASP A 600 -18.52 -19.86 7.34
CA ASP A 600 -19.58 -19.00 7.90
C ASP A 600 -20.83 -19.79 8.31
N LEU A 601 -20.99 -21.01 7.85
CA LEU A 601 -22.20 -21.81 8.07
C LEU A 601 -22.09 -22.60 9.36
N THR A 602 -20.98 -23.31 9.59
CA THR A 602 -20.74 -24.14 10.76
C THR A 602 -20.95 -23.38 12.09
N PRO A 603 -20.37 -22.19 12.31
CA PRO A 603 -20.60 -21.44 13.54
C PRO A 603 -22.07 -21.03 13.73
N ARG A 604 -22.77 -20.66 12.62
CA ARG A 604 -24.20 -20.29 12.69
C ARG A 604 -25.09 -21.45 13.10
N ILE A 605 -24.83 -22.66 12.55
CA ILE A 605 -25.55 -23.87 12.91
C ILE A 605 -25.35 -24.20 14.39
N LEU A 606 -24.15 -23.94 14.92
CA LEU A 606 -23.79 -24.14 16.33
C LEU A 606 -24.23 -23.00 17.25
N GLY A 607 -24.96 -21.99 16.74
CA GLY A 607 -25.54 -20.90 17.54
C GLY A 607 -24.56 -19.77 17.87
N VAL A 608 -23.36 -19.73 17.25
CA VAL A 608 -22.37 -18.67 17.47
C VAL A 608 -22.80 -17.37 16.77
N ARG A 609 -22.79 -16.27 17.49
CA ARG A 609 -23.04 -14.92 16.95
C ARG A 609 -21.82 -14.40 16.20
N LEU A 610 -21.68 -14.75 14.91
CA LEU A 610 -20.53 -14.40 14.08
C LEU A 610 -20.15 -12.92 14.13
N SER A 611 -21.14 -12.03 14.07
CA SER A 611 -20.89 -10.57 14.08
C SER A 611 -20.26 -10.12 15.39
N GLY A 612 -20.68 -10.65 16.52
CA GLY A 612 -20.11 -10.33 17.82
C GLY A 612 -18.66 -10.81 17.96
N VAL A 613 -18.41 -12.08 17.62
CA VAL A 613 -17.06 -12.66 17.71
C VAL A 613 -16.08 -11.92 16.78
N ARG A 614 -16.48 -11.66 15.53
CA ARG A 614 -15.67 -10.91 14.59
C ARG A 614 -15.39 -9.47 15.06
N ALA A 615 -16.43 -8.78 15.55
CA ALA A 615 -16.27 -7.43 16.06
C ALA A 615 -15.29 -7.38 17.25
N THR A 616 -15.46 -8.28 18.22
CA THR A 616 -14.57 -8.36 19.40
C THR A 616 -13.13 -8.68 18.99
N ALA A 617 -12.92 -9.65 18.09
CA ALA A 617 -11.59 -9.99 17.60
C ALA A 617 -10.92 -8.82 16.86
N LEU A 618 -11.66 -8.08 16.01
CA LEU A 618 -11.14 -6.91 15.30
C LEU A 618 -10.85 -5.74 16.24
N ILE A 619 -11.71 -5.51 17.26
CA ILE A 619 -11.49 -4.47 18.26
C ILE A 619 -10.19 -4.75 19.04
N ILE A 620 -10.00 -6.01 19.49
CA ILE A 620 -8.77 -6.41 20.18
C ILE A 620 -7.55 -6.23 19.23
N ALA A 621 -7.64 -6.64 17.97
CA ALA A 621 -6.57 -6.47 17.01
C ALA A 621 -6.20 -5.00 16.78
N VAL A 622 -7.21 -4.12 16.66
CA VAL A 622 -7.02 -2.67 16.53
C VAL A 622 -6.34 -2.09 17.76
N LEU A 623 -6.82 -2.44 18.96
CA LEU A 623 -6.27 -1.93 20.22
C LEU A 623 -4.84 -2.41 20.45
N LEU A 624 -4.54 -3.70 20.20
CA LEU A 624 -3.17 -4.24 20.31
C LEU A 624 -2.24 -3.56 19.29
N SER A 625 -2.69 -3.32 18.06
CA SER A 625 -1.89 -2.59 17.06
C SER A 625 -1.68 -1.13 17.47
N ALA A 626 -2.69 -0.47 18.02
CA ALA A 626 -2.62 0.92 18.44
C ALA A 626 -1.57 1.10 19.57
N VAL A 627 -1.62 0.27 20.63
CA VAL A 627 -0.65 0.37 21.73
C VAL A 627 0.78 0.03 21.29
N ALA A 628 0.94 -0.87 20.31
CA ALA A 628 2.26 -1.14 19.73
C ALA A 628 2.81 0.09 19.01
N VAL A 629 1.99 0.76 18.16
CA VAL A 629 2.42 1.97 17.45
C VAL A 629 2.76 3.10 18.41
N VAL A 630 2.01 3.25 19.49
CA VAL A 630 2.28 4.26 20.53
C VAL A 630 3.62 4.03 21.22
N GLY A 631 3.93 2.77 21.54
CA GLY A 631 5.14 2.43 22.30
C GLY A 631 6.42 2.34 21.46
N VAL A 632 6.34 1.87 20.22
CA VAL A 632 7.53 1.58 19.38
C VAL A 632 7.43 2.10 17.93
N GLY A 633 6.43 2.93 17.63
CA GLY A 633 6.19 3.37 16.25
C GLY A 633 5.60 2.27 15.36
N VAL A 634 5.65 2.51 14.04
CA VAL A 634 5.00 1.63 13.05
C VAL A 634 5.91 0.47 12.67
N ILE A 635 5.65 -0.74 13.18
CA ILE A 635 6.35 -1.96 12.77
C ILE A 635 5.43 -2.80 11.89
N SER A 636 5.84 -2.98 10.63
CA SER A 636 5.10 -3.76 9.64
C SER A 636 5.59 -5.22 9.60
N PHE A 637 4.86 -6.09 8.91
CA PHE A 637 5.23 -7.47 8.64
C PHE A 637 5.16 -8.46 9.81
N VAL A 638 5.29 -8.06 11.04
CA VAL A 638 5.25 -8.95 12.21
C VAL A 638 3.89 -9.64 12.29
N GLY A 639 2.81 -8.85 12.15
CA GLY A 639 1.43 -9.35 12.17
C GLY A 639 1.07 -10.26 11.00
N LEU A 640 1.89 -10.26 9.94
CA LEU A 640 1.72 -11.15 8.80
C LEU A 640 2.57 -12.41 8.94
N ALA A 641 3.86 -12.26 9.20
CA ALA A 641 4.81 -13.37 9.16
C ALA A 641 4.69 -14.31 10.37
N ALA A 642 4.63 -13.76 11.59
CA ALA A 642 4.63 -14.57 12.81
C ALA A 642 3.39 -15.49 12.93
N PRO A 643 2.14 -15.02 12.69
CA PRO A 643 0.98 -15.92 12.70
C PRO A 643 1.03 -16.95 11.59
N HIS A 644 1.54 -16.57 10.42
CA HIS A 644 1.69 -17.52 9.33
C HIS A 644 2.64 -18.66 9.68
N MET A 645 3.83 -18.34 10.22
CA MET A 645 4.79 -19.34 10.73
C MET A 645 4.18 -20.21 11.83
N ALA A 646 3.48 -19.59 12.78
CA ALA A 646 2.84 -20.32 13.87
C ALA A 646 1.83 -21.34 13.34
N ARG A 647 0.99 -20.96 12.36
CA ARG A 647 0.01 -21.85 11.74
C ARG A 647 0.67 -23.05 11.05
N MET A 648 1.81 -22.88 10.41
CA MET A 648 2.58 -23.96 9.81
C MET A 648 3.19 -24.91 10.86
N LEU A 649 3.57 -24.40 12.02
CA LEU A 649 4.24 -25.17 13.06
C LEU A 649 3.28 -25.94 13.95
N VAL A 650 2.19 -25.30 14.40
CA VAL A 650 1.28 -25.87 15.41
C VAL A 650 -0.16 -26.06 14.96
N GLY A 651 -0.50 -25.65 13.71
CA GLY A 651 -1.82 -25.78 13.12
C GLY A 651 -2.71 -24.57 13.39
N ARG A 652 -4.06 -24.76 13.21
CA ARG A 652 -5.07 -23.68 13.27
C ARG A 652 -5.71 -23.50 14.64
N GLU A 653 -5.53 -24.42 15.57
CA GLU A 653 -6.17 -24.42 16.88
C GLU A 653 -5.65 -23.23 17.70
N HIS A 654 -6.52 -22.25 18.03
CA HIS A 654 -6.15 -20.99 18.67
C HIS A 654 -5.51 -21.16 20.04
N ARG A 655 -5.77 -22.28 20.72
CA ARG A 655 -5.10 -22.64 21.99
C ARG A 655 -3.57 -22.68 21.85
N TRP A 656 -3.05 -23.17 20.72
CA TRP A 656 -1.62 -23.30 20.42
C TRP A 656 -1.14 -22.21 19.48
N PHE A 657 -2.02 -21.82 18.54
CA PHE A 657 -1.72 -20.86 17.50
C PHE A 657 -1.39 -19.48 18.04
N LEU A 658 -2.23 -18.92 18.94
CA LEU A 658 -2.00 -17.56 19.48
C LEU A 658 -0.73 -17.44 20.33
N PRO A 659 -0.43 -18.34 21.31
CA PRO A 659 0.81 -18.26 22.07
C PRO A 659 2.07 -18.40 21.20
N VAL A 660 2.07 -19.33 20.24
CA VAL A 660 3.22 -19.53 19.35
C VAL A 660 3.38 -18.36 18.41
N ALA A 661 2.30 -17.76 17.91
CA ALA A 661 2.36 -16.54 17.11
C ALA A 661 2.98 -15.37 17.91
N ALA A 662 2.55 -15.19 19.18
CA ALA A 662 3.11 -14.17 20.06
C ALA A 662 4.62 -14.36 20.30
N LEU A 663 5.05 -15.59 20.60
CA LEU A 663 6.46 -15.92 20.79
C LEU A 663 7.30 -15.67 19.53
N LEU A 664 6.81 -16.10 18.36
CA LEU A 664 7.50 -15.87 17.08
C LEU A 664 7.57 -14.40 16.69
N GLY A 665 6.51 -13.62 16.98
CA GLY A 665 6.52 -12.18 16.77
C GLY A 665 7.54 -11.47 17.69
N ALA A 666 7.59 -11.87 18.96
CA ALA A 666 8.59 -11.40 19.91
C ALA A 666 10.02 -11.73 19.46
N VAL A 667 10.26 -12.98 18.99
CA VAL A 667 11.54 -13.41 18.43
C VAL A 667 11.92 -12.55 17.21
N LEU A 668 10.99 -12.33 16.28
CA LEU A 668 11.25 -11.57 15.07
C LEU A 668 11.67 -10.13 15.36
N VAL A 669 10.96 -9.44 16.23
CA VAL A 669 11.26 -8.05 16.58
C VAL A 669 12.54 -7.97 17.43
N SER A 670 12.77 -8.91 18.37
CA SER A 670 14.00 -8.95 19.18
C SER A 670 15.25 -9.17 18.34
N VAL A 671 15.20 -10.08 17.36
CA VAL A 671 16.30 -10.29 16.39
C VAL A 671 16.54 -9.02 15.59
N SER A 672 15.46 -8.41 15.07
CA SER A 672 15.57 -7.22 14.24
C SER A 672 16.09 -6.01 14.99
N ASP A 673 15.68 -5.82 16.24
CA ASP A 673 16.20 -4.76 17.11
C ASP A 673 17.69 -4.96 17.42
N THR A 674 18.07 -6.19 17.81
CA THR A 674 19.48 -6.51 18.11
C THR A 674 20.36 -6.34 16.87
N PHE A 675 19.91 -6.82 15.71
CA PHE A 675 20.59 -6.64 14.43
C PHE A 675 20.73 -5.16 14.06
N GLY A 676 19.62 -4.39 14.13
CA GLY A 676 19.60 -2.97 13.74
C GLY A 676 20.55 -2.09 14.55
N ARG A 677 20.82 -2.42 15.82
CA ARG A 677 21.73 -1.66 16.67
C ARG A 677 23.18 -2.17 16.67
N THR A 678 23.47 -3.32 16.05
CA THR A 678 24.82 -3.89 16.05
C THR A 678 25.53 -3.75 14.72
N VAL A 679 24.80 -3.84 13.58
CA VAL A 679 25.39 -3.96 12.22
C VAL A 679 26.08 -2.68 11.76
N ILE A 680 25.54 -1.52 12.11
CA ILE A 680 26.07 -0.21 11.70
C ILE A 680 26.47 0.67 12.88
N ALA A 681 26.73 0.08 14.06
CA ALA A 681 27.12 0.83 15.24
C ALA A 681 28.26 1.83 14.95
N PRO A 682 28.22 3.08 15.47
CA PRO A 682 27.29 3.59 16.47
C PRO A 682 25.92 4.04 15.92
N ASP A 683 25.73 4.13 14.60
CA ASP A 683 24.44 4.39 13.99
C ASP A 683 23.52 3.19 14.19
N GLN A 684 22.20 3.42 14.12
CA GLN A 684 21.21 2.38 14.40
C GLN A 684 20.09 2.37 13.36
N LEU A 685 19.73 1.18 12.90
CA LEU A 685 18.54 0.98 12.07
C LEU A 685 17.32 0.73 12.96
N PRO A 686 16.18 1.39 12.72
CA PRO A 686 14.91 1.06 13.36
C PRO A 686 14.54 -0.41 13.16
N ALA A 687 14.09 -1.06 14.24
CA ALA A 687 13.71 -2.48 14.22
C ALA A 687 12.63 -2.78 13.15
N GLY A 688 11.67 -1.86 12.96
CA GLY A 688 10.63 -2.00 11.96
C GLY A 688 11.15 -2.02 10.53
N LEU A 689 12.18 -1.25 10.20
CA LEU A 689 12.82 -1.29 8.88
C LEU A 689 13.54 -2.64 8.65
N VAL A 690 14.22 -3.17 9.68
CA VAL A 690 14.89 -4.47 9.58
C VAL A 690 13.85 -5.59 9.35
N VAL A 691 12.77 -5.61 10.12
CA VAL A 691 11.66 -6.56 9.91
C VAL A 691 11.09 -6.43 8.50
N ALA A 692 10.90 -5.21 8.02
CA ALA A 692 10.30 -4.95 6.72
C ALA A 692 11.22 -5.32 5.54
N VAL A 693 12.54 -5.39 5.76
CA VAL A 693 13.50 -5.94 4.79
C VAL A 693 13.53 -7.47 4.85
N LEU A 694 13.44 -8.08 6.02
CA LEU A 694 13.49 -9.54 6.20
C LEU A 694 12.16 -10.23 5.82
N GLY A 695 11.04 -9.54 5.96
CA GLY A 695 9.71 -10.10 5.69
C GLY A 695 9.47 -10.54 4.25
N PRO A 696 9.75 -9.71 3.23
CA PRO A 696 9.54 -10.04 1.84
C PRO A 696 10.26 -11.31 1.35
N PRO A 697 11.56 -11.54 1.61
CA PRO A 697 12.22 -12.78 1.25
C PRO A 697 11.55 -14.03 1.83
N TYR A 698 11.08 -13.97 3.08
CA TYR A 698 10.34 -15.05 3.70
C TYR A 698 9.03 -15.35 2.96
N LEU A 699 8.23 -14.30 2.64
CA LEU A 699 6.98 -14.48 1.92
C LEU A 699 7.19 -14.99 0.49
N LEU A 700 8.24 -14.55 -0.19
CA LEU A 700 8.59 -15.01 -1.53
C LEU A 700 9.01 -16.49 -1.52
N TRP A 701 9.80 -16.89 -0.52
CA TRP A 701 10.13 -18.30 -0.31
C TRP A 701 8.89 -19.16 -0.10
N LEU A 702 7.96 -18.65 0.67
CA LEU A 702 6.70 -19.32 0.97
C LEU A 702 5.81 -19.46 -0.28
N LEU A 703 5.66 -18.41 -1.08
CA LEU A 703 4.95 -18.44 -2.35
C LEU A 703 5.56 -19.50 -3.30
N LYS A 704 6.88 -19.57 -3.38
CA LYS A 704 7.57 -20.55 -4.20
C LYS A 704 7.34 -21.99 -3.71
N ARG A 705 7.26 -22.20 -2.41
CA ARG A 705 7.00 -23.53 -1.82
C ARG A 705 5.56 -24.00 -2.06
N SER A 706 4.58 -23.09 -1.95
CA SER A 706 3.17 -23.39 -2.22
C SER A 706 2.87 -23.76 -3.68
N THR A 707 3.81 -23.49 -4.59
CA THR A 707 3.68 -23.85 -6.01
C THR A 707 4.20 -25.24 -6.34
N ARG A 708 4.95 -25.87 -5.43
CA ARG A 708 5.55 -27.18 -5.63
C ARG A 708 4.77 -28.32 -4.95
N SER A 709 3.81 -27.99 -4.12
CA SER A 709 2.84 -28.90 -3.49
C SER A 709 1.49 -28.83 -4.22
#